data_222b5cc260a8aa540df2a94476890fd1
#
_entry.id   222b5cc260a8aa540df2a94476890fd1
#
_cell.length_a   1.000
_cell.length_b   1.000
_cell.length_c   1.000
_cell.angle_alpha   90.00
_cell.angle_beta   90.00
_cell.angle_gamma   90.00
#
_symmetry.space_group_name_H-M   'P 1'
#
loop_
_entity.id
_entity.type
_entity.pdbx_description
1 polymer ?
#
loop_
_entity_poly.entity_id
_entity_poly.type
_entity_poly.pdbx_seq_one_letter_code
_entity_poly.pdbx_strand_id
1 'polypeptide(L)'
;MRRHFVHTLWLILILLISSTTVFFVSVWNGWVGYMPDMEELSNPVDKFASQVYSANGKLIGTWNQDNANRIAVDYNSLSPHLVHALVATEDERFYEHSGIDFIALGRAILKRGILGHDNAGGGSTITQQLAKQVFSEKAHSTFERLLQKPIEWIIAVKLERHFTKEEIIAMYLNYFDFLHNAVGIKRAANIYFSKEPRQLSVTEAATLVGLCQNPSLYNPLRHQERCRTRRNVVLGQMCKSGYITREEYNELIERPLGIKYSKEKSIEGSGDYFQAFLRQYMMEKKPERKNYQEWRMRDFVLDSIAWEKDPLFGWCNKNTKRNGEHYDVNTDGLRIFTTIDTRMQHYAEQAVRKHVGGYLQKEFNIANRYKKNAPFSSNISLSTIKAILNRSCRQSLRYLRLKEQGATPDEIRRSFRTKHEMTLFTYHGNIDTLMTPIDSIRYYKSFLRAAFISMEPHTGAVKAYVGGIDYDHFKYDMVMGGRRQVGSTIKPFLYALAMQNGMTPCTTAPNIQRSYGNWTPRNGSRARYGQQVPLRWGLQQSNNWISAYLISLLGPSQFVNILHDFGLNNPDIDKNATPVLCLGPSELSVGEMCSAYTTFVNHGVRCAPLFVTRIEDSHGNIVAKFQPLMNEVISEESSFKMLDILQAVIQGGTGGRLRYNYHLTGEIGGKTGTTNNNSDGWFMGFTPQLVNGCWVGGEDRDIHFDNTAMGQGATMALPIWAYFMQMIYADKSLHYSPNAKFYIPAHFDPCHSTDSISVNGIQEVYF
;
A
#
# COMPACT_ATOMS: atom_id res chain seq x y z
N MET A 1 17.36 -56.64 58.07
CA MET A 1 17.55 -56.35 56.64
C MET A 1 16.25 -56.02 55.88
N ARG A 2 15.17 -56.82 55.86
CA ARG A 2 13.92 -56.48 55.10
C ARG A 2 13.24 -55.16 55.53
N ARG A 3 13.14 -54.81 56.82
CA ARG A 3 12.53 -53.60 57.29
C ARG A 3 13.33 -52.32 56.87
N HIS A 4 14.65 -52.37 56.96
CA HIS A 4 15.46 -51.23 56.51
C HIS A 4 15.39 -51.03 54.99
N PHE A 5 15.36 -52.11 54.23
CA PHE A 5 15.15 -51.97 52.75
C PHE A 5 13.80 -51.34 52.37
N VAL A 6 12.73 -51.73 53.07
CA VAL A 6 11.41 -51.13 52.84
C VAL A 6 11.38 -49.66 53.24
N HIS A 7 12.01 -49.28 54.40
CA HIS A 7 12.13 -47.86 54.77
C HIS A 7 12.97 -47.06 53.80
N THR A 8 14.03 -47.61 53.25
CA THR A 8 14.86 -46.96 52.24
C THR A 8 14.05 -46.72 50.94
N LEU A 9 13.27 -47.72 50.50
CA LEU A 9 12.38 -47.58 49.35
C LEU A 9 11.33 -46.50 49.57
N TRP A 10 10.72 -46.43 50.76
CA TRP A 10 9.76 -45.34 51.06
C TRP A 10 10.43 -43.97 51.11
N LEU A 11 11.64 -43.85 51.67
CA LEU A 11 12.42 -42.62 51.66
C LEU A 11 12.77 -42.17 50.25
N ILE A 12 13.21 -43.10 49.38
CA ILE A 12 13.47 -42.79 47.96
C ILE A 12 12.19 -42.34 47.26
N LEU A 13 11.07 -43.01 47.48
CA LEU A 13 9.78 -42.65 46.92
C LEU A 13 9.32 -41.26 47.36
N ILE A 14 9.42 -40.96 48.68
CA ILE A 14 9.05 -39.66 49.21
C ILE A 14 9.97 -38.55 48.67
N LEU A 15 11.28 -38.79 48.58
CA LEU A 15 12.23 -37.87 47.96
C LEU A 15 11.94 -37.62 46.50
N LEU A 16 11.60 -38.65 45.76
CA LEU A 16 11.25 -38.57 44.34
C LEU A 16 9.96 -37.77 44.15
N ILE A 17 8.91 -38.03 44.95
CA ILE A 17 7.65 -37.26 44.90
C ILE A 17 7.89 -35.81 45.30
N SER A 18 8.63 -35.55 46.41
CA SER A 18 8.94 -34.20 46.86
C SER A 18 9.76 -33.43 45.82
N SER A 19 10.79 -34.03 45.24
CA SER A 19 11.60 -33.42 44.18
C SER A 19 10.78 -33.07 42.95
N THR A 20 9.92 -33.99 42.51
CA THR A 20 9.01 -33.79 41.38
C THR A 20 8.02 -32.67 41.65
N THR A 21 7.45 -32.62 42.87
CA THR A 21 6.53 -31.55 43.29
C THR A 21 7.21 -30.20 43.30
N VAL A 22 8.40 -30.10 43.91
CA VAL A 22 9.20 -28.85 43.94
C VAL A 22 9.55 -28.40 42.53
N PHE A 23 9.90 -29.35 41.64
CA PHE A 23 10.20 -29.04 40.25
C PHE A 23 8.96 -28.45 39.53
N PHE A 24 7.78 -29.07 39.62
CA PHE A 24 6.55 -28.55 39.01
C PHE A 24 6.10 -27.21 39.61
N VAL A 25 6.25 -27.00 40.92
CA VAL A 25 6.00 -25.74 41.59
C VAL A 25 6.96 -24.64 41.09
N SER A 26 8.23 -24.99 40.88
CA SER A 26 9.24 -24.03 40.35
C SER A 26 8.93 -23.65 38.90
N VAL A 27 8.49 -24.59 38.06
CA VAL A 27 8.02 -24.31 36.70
C VAL A 27 6.73 -23.46 36.71
N TRP A 28 5.77 -23.78 37.60
CA TRP A 28 4.51 -23.02 37.74
C TRP A 28 4.74 -21.55 38.08
N ASN A 29 5.75 -21.26 38.93
CA ASN A 29 6.10 -19.91 39.33
C ASN A 29 7.10 -19.22 38.37
N GLY A 30 7.47 -19.84 37.24
CA GLY A 30 8.39 -19.25 36.26
C GLY A 30 9.86 -19.21 36.71
N TRP A 31 10.23 -19.98 37.76
CA TRP A 31 11.64 -20.06 38.20
C TRP A 31 12.48 -20.97 37.28
N VAL A 32 11.82 -21.83 36.55
CA VAL A 32 12.45 -22.75 35.59
C VAL A 32 11.74 -22.58 34.24
N GLY A 33 12.40 -21.88 33.33
CA GLY A 33 11.88 -21.59 31.98
C GLY A 33 10.87 -20.44 31.94
N TYR A 34 10.53 -20.01 30.70
CA TYR A 34 9.53 -18.97 30.49
C TYR A 34 8.11 -19.50 30.80
N MET A 35 7.39 -18.78 31.64
CA MET A 35 6.01 -19.06 31.97
C MET A 35 5.19 -17.80 31.72
N PRO A 36 4.29 -17.82 30.72
CA PRO A 36 3.43 -16.68 30.42
C PRO A 36 2.54 -16.34 31.61
N ASP A 37 2.33 -15.07 31.84
CA ASP A 37 1.39 -14.58 32.85
C ASP A 37 -0.07 -14.75 32.38
N MET A 38 -1.03 -14.36 33.23
CA MET A 38 -2.44 -14.58 32.95
C MET A 38 -2.96 -13.62 31.88
N GLU A 39 -2.40 -12.44 31.77
CA GLU A 39 -2.75 -11.44 30.77
C GLU A 39 -2.27 -11.88 29.38
N GLU A 40 -1.07 -12.42 29.30
CA GLU A 40 -0.50 -13.00 28.07
C GLU A 40 -1.22 -14.29 27.66
N LEU A 41 -1.63 -15.14 28.60
CA LEU A 41 -2.43 -16.32 28.32
C LEU A 41 -3.85 -15.99 27.87
N SER A 42 -4.48 -14.96 28.47
CA SER A 42 -5.82 -14.51 28.11
C SER A 42 -5.85 -13.77 26.77
N ASN A 43 -4.70 -13.30 26.30
CA ASN A 43 -4.55 -12.59 25.05
C ASN A 43 -3.34 -13.13 24.24
N PRO A 44 -3.33 -14.41 23.82
CA PRO A 44 -2.26 -14.97 23.00
C PRO A 44 -2.17 -14.32 21.62
N VAL A 45 -2.83 -13.19 21.46
CA VAL A 45 -3.32 -12.55 20.26
C VAL A 45 -2.32 -11.53 19.68
N ASP A 46 -1.18 -11.29 20.32
CA ASP A 46 -0.30 -10.17 19.95
C ASP A 46 0.36 -10.26 18.57
N LYS A 47 -0.05 -11.19 17.69
CA LYS A 47 0.54 -11.31 16.34
C LYS A 47 -0.50 -11.62 15.26
N PHE A 48 -1.62 -10.91 15.24
CA PHE A 48 -2.55 -11.02 14.11
C PHE A 48 -2.25 -9.96 13.03
N ALA A 49 -2.30 -10.40 11.78
CA ALA A 49 -2.23 -9.49 10.65
C ALA A 49 -3.39 -8.49 10.68
N SER A 50 -3.09 -7.21 10.52
CA SER A 50 -4.14 -6.22 10.36
C SER A 50 -4.81 -6.35 9.00
N GLN A 51 -6.12 -6.07 8.95
CA GLN A 51 -6.96 -6.20 7.77
C GLN A 51 -7.30 -4.81 7.24
N VAL A 52 -7.15 -4.63 5.93
CA VAL A 52 -7.43 -3.36 5.26
C VAL A 52 -8.69 -3.51 4.41
N TYR A 53 -9.69 -2.71 4.71
CA TYR A 53 -11.00 -2.73 4.04
C TYR A 53 -11.18 -1.50 3.17
N SER A 54 -11.78 -1.71 2.00
CA SER A 54 -12.21 -0.64 1.10
C SER A 54 -13.51 0.03 1.59
N ALA A 55 -13.85 1.18 0.99
CA ALA A 55 -15.10 1.90 1.28
C ALA A 55 -16.35 1.07 0.97
N ASN A 56 -16.27 0.15 0.00
CA ASN A 56 -17.36 -0.78 -0.34
C ASN A 56 -17.29 -2.10 0.43
N GLY A 57 -16.56 -2.14 1.56
CA GLY A 57 -16.53 -3.24 2.52
C GLY A 57 -15.73 -4.48 2.11
N LYS A 58 -15.00 -4.44 0.99
CA LYS A 58 -14.15 -5.56 0.56
C LYS A 58 -12.81 -5.53 1.27
N LEU A 59 -12.32 -6.70 1.67
CA LEU A 59 -10.93 -6.86 2.15
C LEU A 59 -9.98 -6.64 0.96
N ILE A 60 -9.12 -5.63 1.02
CA ILE A 60 -8.16 -5.30 -0.03
C ILE A 60 -6.74 -5.71 0.31
N GLY A 61 -6.43 -5.98 1.57
CA GLY A 61 -5.11 -6.44 1.98
C GLY A 61 -5.02 -6.81 3.44
N THR A 62 -3.89 -7.43 3.77
CA THR A 62 -3.51 -7.80 5.14
C THR A 62 -2.07 -7.40 5.39
N TRP A 63 -1.78 -6.80 6.55
CA TRP A 63 -0.43 -6.39 6.94
C TRP A 63 0.09 -7.25 8.08
N ASN A 64 1.31 -7.75 7.93
CA ASN A 64 1.96 -8.65 8.89
C ASN A 64 3.46 -8.40 8.95
N GLN A 65 4.11 -8.89 9.99
CA GLN A 65 5.55 -9.13 9.99
C GLN A 65 5.88 -10.40 9.18
N ASP A 66 7.10 -10.52 8.69
CA ASP A 66 7.57 -11.69 7.95
C ASP A 66 7.14 -13.01 8.63
N ASN A 67 6.38 -13.83 7.93
CA ASN A 67 5.80 -15.12 8.34
C ASN A 67 4.61 -15.10 9.33
N ALA A 68 4.06 -13.96 9.74
CA ALA A 68 2.87 -13.89 10.62
C ALA A 68 1.59 -13.47 9.90
N ASN A 69 1.33 -14.02 8.72
CA ASN A 69 0.17 -13.67 7.88
C ASN A 69 -1.13 -14.35 8.37
N ARG A 70 -1.48 -14.17 9.65
CA ARG A 70 -2.63 -14.81 10.30
C ARG A 70 -3.87 -13.93 10.19
N ILE A 71 -4.94 -14.52 9.69
CA ILE A 71 -6.29 -13.95 9.81
C ILE A 71 -7.05 -14.85 10.78
N ALA A 72 -7.36 -14.32 11.95
CA ALA A 72 -8.10 -15.08 12.95
C ALA A 72 -9.52 -15.39 12.46
N VAL A 73 -9.97 -16.58 12.76
CA VAL A 73 -11.37 -17.01 12.59
C VAL A 73 -11.84 -17.63 13.89
N ASP A 74 -13.10 -17.39 14.20
CA ASP A 74 -13.78 -18.02 15.32
C ASP A 74 -14.19 -19.46 14.98
N TYR A 75 -14.56 -20.23 16.01
CA TYR A 75 -14.97 -21.64 15.86
C TYR A 75 -16.14 -21.81 14.89
N ASN A 76 -17.13 -20.90 14.92
CA ASN A 76 -18.32 -20.96 14.06
C ASN A 76 -18.01 -20.75 12.57
N SER A 77 -16.86 -20.18 12.27
CA SER A 77 -16.34 -19.99 10.91
C SER A 77 -15.58 -21.21 10.38
N LEU A 78 -15.40 -22.27 11.18
CA LEU A 78 -14.74 -23.52 10.77
C LEU A 78 -15.76 -24.50 10.17
N SER A 79 -15.26 -25.35 9.23
CA SER A 79 -16.04 -26.49 8.76
C SER A 79 -16.12 -27.57 9.86
N PRO A 80 -17.30 -28.15 10.14
CA PRO A 80 -17.40 -29.29 11.06
C PRO A 80 -16.46 -30.46 10.66
N HIS A 81 -16.27 -30.69 9.38
CA HIS A 81 -15.35 -31.70 8.87
C HIS A 81 -13.89 -31.46 9.28
N LEU A 82 -13.48 -30.18 9.36
CA LEU A 82 -12.15 -29.81 9.80
C LEU A 82 -11.95 -30.10 11.29
N VAL A 83 -12.93 -29.74 12.11
CA VAL A 83 -12.89 -30.02 13.55
C VAL A 83 -12.87 -31.54 13.82
N HIS A 84 -13.75 -32.31 13.16
CA HIS A 84 -13.79 -33.76 13.28
C HIS A 84 -12.49 -34.41 12.82
N ALA A 85 -11.90 -33.97 11.70
CA ALA A 85 -10.61 -34.49 11.23
C ALA A 85 -9.48 -34.22 12.23
N LEU A 86 -9.43 -32.99 12.80
CA LEU A 86 -8.42 -32.59 13.78
C LEU A 86 -8.54 -33.44 15.06
N VAL A 87 -9.72 -33.51 15.67
CA VAL A 87 -9.96 -34.26 16.90
C VAL A 87 -9.69 -35.72 16.67
N ALA A 88 -10.21 -36.36 15.62
CA ALA A 88 -10.00 -37.76 15.32
C ALA A 88 -8.52 -38.14 15.12
N THR A 89 -7.70 -37.20 14.64
CA THR A 89 -6.32 -37.49 14.23
C THR A 89 -5.29 -37.15 15.31
N GLU A 90 -5.44 -35.95 15.90
CA GLU A 90 -4.44 -35.43 16.84
C GLU A 90 -4.78 -35.71 18.30
N ASP A 91 -6.09 -35.81 18.65
CA ASP A 91 -6.50 -35.95 20.05
C ASP A 91 -7.93 -36.51 20.16
N GLU A 92 -8.07 -37.85 19.98
CA GLU A 92 -9.34 -38.56 19.93
C GLU A 92 -10.23 -38.31 21.18
N ARG A 93 -9.61 -38.02 22.33
CA ARG A 93 -10.28 -37.78 23.61
C ARG A 93 -10.21 -36.31 24.07
N PHE A 94 -10.08 -35.40 23.13
CA PHE A 94 -9.92 -33.95 23.40
C PHE A 94 -10.96 -33.40 24.36
N TYR A 95 -12.21 -33.83 24.25
CA TYR A 95 -13.32 -33.36 25.10
C TYR A 95 -13.37 -34.03 26.48
N GLU A 96 -12.52 -35.05 26.77
CA GLU A 96 -12.56 -35.85 28.01
C GLU A 96 -11.47 -35.46 29.03
N HIS A 97 -10.49 -34.66 28.65
CA HIS A 97 -9.37 -34.26 29.52
C HIS A 97 -9.22 -32.76 29.62
N SER A 98 -8.43 -32.29 30.61
CA SER A 98 -8.16 -30.85 30.85
C SER A 98 -6.70 -30.50 30.57
N GLY A 99 -6.29 -30.58 29.30
CA GLY A 99 -4.95 -30.24 28.83
C GLY A 99 -3.95 -31.39 28.76
N ILE A 100 -4.06 -32.40 29.61
CA ILE A 100 -3.19 -33.58 29.62
C ILE A 100 -4.06 -34.82 29.55
N ASP A 101 -3.81 -35.66 28.54
CA ASP A 101 -4.39 -37.01 28.46
C ASP A 101 -3.45 -38.04 29.11
N PHE A 102 -3.67 -38.33 30.41
CA PHE A 102 -2.84 -39.28 31.16
C PHE A 102 -2.96 -40.71 30.63
N ILE A 103 -4.10 -41.10 30.01
CA ILE A 103 -4.28 -42.46 29.45
C ILE A 103 -3.49 -42.58 28.14
N ALA A 104 -3.54 -41.58 27.28
CA ALA A 104 -2.71 -41.58 26.07
C ALA A 104 -1.21 -41.51 26.40
N LEU A 105 -0.83 -40.71 27.40
CA LEU A 105 0.53 -40.59 27.88
C LEU A 105 1.04 -41.96 28.42
N GLY A 106 0.26 -42.62 29.28
CA GLY A 106 0.58 -43.96 29.81
C GLY A 106 0.73 -45.01 28.70
N ARG A 107 -0.20 -44.99 27.73
CA ARG A 107 -0.14 -45.85 26.54
C ARG A 107 1.10 -45.60 25.69
N ALA A 108 1.48 -44.33 25.49
CA ALA A 108 2.66 -43.97 24.72
C ALA A 108 3.97 -44.42 25.42
N ILE A 109 4.07 -44.25 26.74
CA ILE A 109 5.22 -44.70 27.55
C ILE A 109 5.35 -46.21 27.50
N LEU A 110 4.25 -46.97 27.66
CA LEU A 110 4.26 -48.42 27.63
C LEU A 110 4.65 -48.98 26.26
N LYS A 111 4.02 -48.51 25.19
CA LYS A 111 4.23 -49.02 23.83
C LYS A 111 5.57 -48.58 23.24
N ARG A 112 6.00 -47.36 23.43
CA ARG A 112 7.22 -46.81 22.84
C ARG A 112 8.45 -47.04 23.75
N GLY A 113 8.28 -46.82 25.07
CA GLY A 113 9.38 -46.90 26.03
C GLY A 113 9.74 -48.35 26.41
N ILE A 114 8.76 -49.26 26.53
CA ILE A 114 8.98 -50.63 27.01
C ILE A 114 8.92 -51.66 25.87
N LEU A 115 8.00 -51.48 24.88
CA LEU A 115 7.79 -52.49 23.83
C LEU A 115 8.49 -52.12 22.50
N GLY A 116 9.14 -50.94 22.37
CA GLY A 116 9.93 -50.56 21.21
C GLY A 116 9.13 -50.36 19.91
N HIS A 117 7.82 -50.18 19.99
CA HIS A 117 6.97 -49.95 18.81
C HIS A 117 6.99 -48.49 18.37
N ASP A 118 7.72 -48.16 17.30
CA ASP A 118 7.84 -46.82 16.75
C ASP A 118 6.50 -46.19 16.23
N ASN A 119 5.50 -47.02 15.94
CA ASN A 119 4.18 -46.62 15.42
C ASN A 119 3.11 -46.45 16.50
N ALA A 120 3.45 -46.35 17.78
CA ALA A 120 2.50 -46.02 18.84
C ALA A 120 2.15 -44.52 18.77
N GLY A 121 0.91 -44.18 18.47
CA GLY A 121 0.41 -42.79 18.31
C GLY A 121 0.93 -41.78 19.34
N GLY A 122 0.94 -40.51 19.01
CA GLY A 122 1.45 -39.45 19.87
C GLY A 122 0.70 -39.33 21.20
N GLY A 123 1.42 -39.00 22.28
CA GLY A 123 0.83 -38.73 23.60
C GLY A 123 0.62 -37.25 23.92
N SER A 124 0.76 -36.38 22.94
CA SER A 124 0.57 -34.92 23.10
C SER A 124 -0.84 -34.51 22.67
N THR A 125 -1.50 -33.71 23.49
CA THR A 125 -2.86 -33.18 23.21
C THR A 125 -2.82 -31.96 22.26
N ILE A 126 -3.96 -31.61 21.66
CA ILE A 126 -4.12 -30.39 20.87
C ILE A 126 -3.68 -29.15 21.67
N THR A 127 -4.07 -29.09 22.96
CA THR A 127 -3.73 -27.96 23.83
C THR A 127 -2.24 -27.86 24.12
N GLN A 128 -1.54 -29.03 24.28
CA GLN A 128 -0.08 -29.05 24.42
C GLN A 128 0.64 -28.63 23.12
N GLN A 129 0.10 -29.03 21.97
CA GLN A 129 0.62 -28.57 20.68
C GLN A 129 0.43 -27.08 20.49
N LEU A 130 -0.72 -26.51 20.90
CA LEU A 130 -0.97 -25.07 20.91
C LEU A 130 0.02 -24.35 21.84
N ALA A 131 0.17 -24.83 23.08
CA ALA A 131 1.14 -24.28 24.04
C ALA A 131 2.56 -24.21 23.45
N LYS A 132 2.97 -25.27 22.77
CA LYS A 132 4.25 -25.32 22.06
C LYS A 132 4.35 -24.31 20.91
N GLN A 133 3.30 -24.16 20.12
CA GLN A 133 3.30 -23.25 18.97
C GLN A 133 3.38 -21.76 19.38
N VAL A 134 2.73 -21.39 20.49
CA VAL A 134 2.57 -20.01 20.91
C VAL A 134 3.67 -19.56 21.87
N PHE A 135 4.05 -20.42 22.82
CA PHE A 135 4.90 -20.02 23.97
C PHE A 135 6.25 -20.70 24.03
N SER A 136 6.59 -21.65 23.11
CA SER A 136 7.87 -22.34 23.17
C SER A 136 8.84 -21.83 22.11
N GLU A 137 10.01 -21.36 22.53
CA GLU A 137 11.13 -21.07 21.63
C GLU A 137 11.73 -22.37 21.07
N LYS A 138 12.48 -22.26 19.96
CA LYS A 138 13.18 -23.44 19.39
C LYS A 138 14.29 -23.90 20.35
N ALA A 139 14.16 -25.11 20.88
CA ALA A 139 15.19 -25.74 21.71
C ALA A 139 16.49 -25.95 20.91
N HIS A 140 17.60 -25.47 21.42
CA HIS A 140 18.94 -25.62 20.85
C HIS A 140 19.67 -26.85 21.34
N SER A 141 19.16 -27.54 22.41
CA SER A 141 19.77 -28.74 23.01
C SER A 141 18.72 -29.78 23.38
N THR A 142 19.18 -31.04 23.52
CA THR A 142 18.32 -32.13 23.96
C THR A 142 17.84 -31.94 25.42
N PHE A 143 18.63 -31.29 26.26
CA PHE A 143 18.27 -30.96 27.63
C PHE A 143 17.16 -29.92 27.70
N GLU A 144 17.24 -28.85 26.90
CA GLU A 144 16.17 -27.83 26.78
C GLU A 144 14.86 -28.47 26.33
N ARG A 145 14.90 -29.39 25.37
CA ARG A 145 13.71 -30.14 24.93
C ARG A 145 13.05 -30.92 26.05
N LEU A 146 13.84 -31.48 26.94
CA LEU A 146 13.34 -32.28 28.08
C LEU A 146 12.64 -31.35 29.10
N LEU A 147 13.15 -30.17 29.32
CA LEU A 147 12.56 -29.14 30.20
C LEU A 147 11.32 -28.46 29.57
N GLN A 148 11.22 -28.39 28.26
CA GLN A 148 10.05 -27.81 27.59
C GLN A 148 8.76 -28.57 27.81
N LYS A 149 8.81 -29.93 27.92
CA LYS A 149 7.60 -30.73 28.09
C LYS A 149 6.80 -30.42 29.36
N PRO A 150 7.39 -30.35 30.56
CA PRO A 150 6.68 -29.90 31.78
C PRO A 150 6.08 -28.50 31.64
N ILE A 151 6.79 -27.58 30.95
CA ILE A 151 6.30 -26.22 30.71
C ILE A 151 5.06 -26.28 29.81
N GLU A 152 5.12 -26.99 28.68
CA GLU A 152 3.97 -27.21 27.76
C GLU A 152 2.76 -27.78 28.51
N TRP A 153 2.96 -28.73 29.45
CA TRP A 153 1.89 -29.32 30.25
C TRP A 153 1.21 -28.30 31.16
N ILE A 154 2.01 -27.48 31.86
CA ILE A 154 1.48 -26.43 32.76
C ILE A 154 0.72 -25.38 31.97
N ILE A 155 1.26 -24.92 30.84
CA ILE A 155 0.60 -23.95 29.96
C ILE A 155 -0.71 -24.55 29.43
N ALA A 156 -0.69 -25.82 28.98
CA ALA A 156 -1.90 -26.48 28.50
C ALA A 156 -3.00 -26.56 29.56
N VAL A 157 -2.66 -26.87 30.81
CA VAL A 157 -3.65 -26.87 31.93
C VAL A 157 -4.14 -25.45 32.23
N LYS A 158 -3.28 -24.43 32.15
CA LYS A 158 -3.70 -23.04 32.31
C LYS A 158 -4.64 -22.60 31.19
N LEU A 159 -4.35 -22.93 29.92
CA LEU A 159 -5.22 -22.64 28.78
C LEU A 159 -6.61 -23.27 28.92
N GLU A 160 -6.70 -24.56 29.28
CA GLU A 160 -7.96 -25.26 29.47
C GLU A 160 -8.82 -24.71 30.66
N ARG A 161 -8.22 -23.97 31.57
CA ARG A 161 -8.94 -23.28 32.65
C ARG A 161 -9.57 -21.96 32.20
N HIS A 162 -9.07 -21.36 31.12
CA HIS A 162 -9.44 -20.03 30.68
C HIS A 162 -10.24 -20.02 29.39
N PHE A 163 -9.99 -20.99 28.52
CA PHE A 163 -10.61 -21.10 27.21
C PHE A 163 -11.49 -22.34 27.10
N THR A 164 -12.58 -22.23 26.39
CA THR A 164 -13.41 -23.37 26.00
C THR A 164 -12.70 -24.26 25.01
N LYS A 165 -13.16 -25.51 24.85
CA LYS A 165 -12.62 -26.45 23.87
C LYS A 165 -12.70 -25.91 22.44
N GLU A 166 -13.79 -25.22 22.12
CA GLU A 166 -14.03 -24.56 20.84
C GLU A 166 -13.00 -23.45 20.56
N GLU A 167 -12.74 -22.61 21.56
CA GLU A 167 -11.74 -21.55 21.45
C GLU A 167 -10.32 -22.13 21.26
N ILE A 168 -9.98 -23.20 21.97
CA ILE A 168 -8.69 -23.87 21.85
C ILE A 168 -8.50 -24.46 20.44
N ILE A 169 -9.53 -25.09 19.84
CA ILE A 169 -9.49 -25.57 18.45
C ILE A 169 -9.28 -24.40 17.49
N ALA A 170 -10.04 -23.32 17.65
CA ALA A 170 -9.91 -22.14 16.81
C ALA A 170 -8.51 -21.54 16.92
N MET A 171 -7.97 -21.37 18.12
CA MET A 171 -6.60 -20.90 18.35
C MET A 171 -5.57 -21.83 17.68
N TYR A 172 -5.65 -23.14 17.89
CA TYR A 172 -4.72 -24.11 17.30
C TYR A 172 -4.63 -23.94 15.77
N LEU A 173 -5.79 -23.90 15.11
CA LEU A 173 -5.88 -23.76 13.66
C LEU A 173 -5.46 -22.38 13.16
N ASN A 174 -5.67 -21.32 13.94
CA ASN A 174 -5.23 -19.97 13.63
C ASN A 174 -3.71 -19.79 13.75
N TYR A 175 -3.05 -20.54 14.62
CA TYR A 175 -1.61 -20.41 14.86
C TYR A 175 -0.76 -21.35 14.00
N PHE A 176 -1.34 -22.40 13.40
CA PHE A 176 -0.58 -23.38 12.65
C PHE A 176 -0.05 -22.84 11.32
N ASP A 177 1.25 -23.08 11.04
CA ASP A 177 1.89 -22.73 9.77
C ASP A 177 1.77 -23.86 8.75
N PHE A 178 0.93 -23.71 7.75
CA PHE A 178 0.72 -24.63 6.64
C PHE A 178 1.72 -24.47 5.49
N LEU A 179 2.77 -23.65 5.64
CA LEU A 179 3.76 -23.26 4.62
C LEU A 179 3.18 -22.40 3.49
N HIS A 180 4.05 -21.93 2.57
CA HIS A 180 3.68 -21.09 1.42
C HIS A 180 2.95 -19.79 1.81
N ASN A 181 3.34 -19.16 2.91
CA ASN A 181 2.67 -17.99 3.51
C ASN A 181 1.24 -18.28 3.99
N ALA A 182 0.87 -19.56 4.15
CA ALA A 182 -0.41 -20.00 4.67
C ALA A 182 -0.35 -20.17 6.20
N VAL A 183 -0.14 -19.09 6.95
CA VAL A 183 -0.19 -19.15 8.41
C VAL A 183 -1.64 -18.96 8.88
N GLY A 184 -2.17 -19.95 9.58
CA GLY A 184 -3.57 -20.05 10.00
C GLY A 184 -4.50 -20.63 8.93
N ILE A 185 -5.58 -21.21 9.43
CA ILE A 185 -6.52 -22.03 8.63
C ILE A 185 -7.22 -21.24 7.52
N LYS A 186 -7.54 -19.95 7.76
CA LYS A 186 -8.19 -19.12 6.75
C LYS A 186 -7.32 -18.93 5.52
N ARG A 187 -6.04 -18.66 5.75
CA ARG A 187 -5.06 -18.57 4.67
C ARG A 187 -4.81 -19.90 3.97
N ALA A 188 -4.70 -20.99 4.74
CA ALA A 188 -4.51 -22.31 4.18
C ALA A 188 -5.69 -22.73 3.28
N ALA A 189 -6.92 -22.52 3.70
CA ALA A 189 -8.12 -22.82 2.92
C ALA A 189 -8.15 -22.00 1.61
N ASN A 190 -7.78 -20.73 1.70
CA ASN A 190 -7.77 -19.84 0.54
C ASN A 190 -6.64 -20.19 -0.44
N ILE A 191 -5.41 -20.35 0.06
CA ILE A 191 -4.22 -20.62 -0.78
C ILE A 191 -4.28 -21.99 -1.46
N TYR A 192 -4.68 -23.03 -0.73
CA TYR A 192 -4.68 -24.40 -1.27
C TYR A 192 -5.96 -24.76 -2.01
N PHE A 193 -7.11 -24.15 -1.66
CA PHE A 193 -8.42 -24.55 -2.19
C PHE A 193 -9.28 -23.42 -2.72
N SER A 194 -8.85 -22.15 -2.58
CA SER A 194 -9.62 -20.94 -2.95
C SER A 194 -11.00 -20.91 -2.30
N LYS A 195 -11.08 -21.28 -1.01
CA LYS A 195 -12.30 -21.38 -0.22
C LYS A 195 -12.17 -20.71 1.15
N GLU A 196 -13.32 -20.34 1.74
CA GLU A 196 -13.38 -20.02 3.17
C GLU A 196 -13.33 -21.30 4.01
N PRO A 197 -12.80 -21.25 5.27
CA PRO A 197 -12.67 -22.43 6.12
C PRO A 197 -13.97 -23.21 6.33
N ARG A 198 -15.11 -22.53 6.40
CA ARG A 198 -16.43 -23.14 6.55
C ARG A 198 -16.87 -23.96 5.33
N GLN A 199 -16.30 -23.71 4.16
CA GLN A 199 -16.64 -24.35 2.89
C GLN A 199 -15.78 -25.57 2.56
N LEU A 200 -14.82 -25.91 3.42
CA LEU A 200 -13.94 -27.05 3.22
C LEU A 200 -14.73 -28.36 3.23
N SER A 201 -14.54 -29.18 2.20
CA SER A 201 -15.07 -30.53 2.13
C SER A 201 -14.29 -31.50 3.05
N VAL A 202 -14.79 -32.70 3.25
CA VAL A 202 -14.14 -33.75 4.08
C VAL A 202 -12.71 -34.03 3.61
N THR A 203 -12.49 -34.17 2.30
CA THR A 203 -11.16 -34.46 1.72
C THR A 203 -10.19 -33.29 1.85
N GLU A 204 -10.68 -32.04 1.67
CA GLU A 204 -9.87 -30.83 1.82
C GLU A 204 -9.50 -30.60 3.29
N ALA A 205 -10.46 -30.77 4.21
CA ALA A 205 -10.24 -30.73 5.65
C ALA A 205 -9.22 -31.77 6.10
N ALA A 206 -9.38 -33.03 5.68
CA ALA A 206 -8.44 -34.09 5.97
C ALA A 206 -7.03 -33.85 5.40
N THR A 207 -6.93 -33.16 4.26
CA THR A 207 -5.65 -32.77 3.66
C THR A 207 -4.94 -31.74 4.55
N LEU A 208 -5.63 -30.66 4.98
CA LEU A 208 -5.04 -29.66 5.87
C LEU A 208 -4.66 -30.22 7.23
N VAL A 209 -5.50 -31.05 7.83
CA VAL A 209 -5.16 -31.75 9.09
C VAL A 209 -3.97 -32.67 8.89
N GLY A 210 -3.86 -33.35 7.75
CA GLY A 210 -2.70 -34.15 7.40
C GLY A 210 -1.37 -33.37 7.42
N LEU A 211 -1.39 -32.10 7.04
CA LEU A 211 -0.21 -31.23 7.11
C LEU A 211 0.19 -30.92 8.56
N CYS A 212 -0.74 -30.93 9.53
CA CYS A 212 -0.45 -30.60 10.93
C CYS A 212 0.63 -31.49 11.53
N GLN A 213 0.84 -32.71 11.05
CA GLN A 213 1.91 -33.57 11.53
C GLN A 213 3.30 -33.11 11.09
N ASN A 214 3.48 -32.78 9.81
CA ASN A 214 4.72 -32.24 9.23
C ASN A 214 4.44 -31.57 7.88
N PRO A 215 4.27 -30.23 7.86
CA PRO A 215 3.90 -29.52 6.64
C PRO A 215 4.92 -29.65 5.50
N SER A 216 6.21 -29.76 5.84
CA SER A 216 7.28 -29.89 4.83
C SER A 216 7.25 -31.27 4.16
N LEU A 217 7.03 -32.32 4.93
CA LEU A 217 7.03 -33.72 4.44
C LEU A 217 5.78 -34.03 3.62
N TYR A 218 4.63 -33.49 4.03
CA TYR A 218 3.32 -33.75 3.42
C TYR A 218 2.84 -32.59 2.53
N ASN A 219 3.77 -31.79 2.01
CA ASN A 219 3.48 -30.64 1.19
C ASN A 219 2.70 -31.03 -0.09
N PRO A 220 1.47 -30.53 -0.30
CA PRO A 220 0.63 -30.95 -1.43
C PRO A 220 1.14 -30.46 -2.78
N LEU A 221 2.01 -29.44 -2.81
CA LEU A 221 2.59 -28.89 -4.04
C LEU A 221 3.88 -29.60 -4.44
N ARG A 222 4.66 -30.09 -3.46
CA ARG A 222 5.96 -30.74 -3.69
C ARG A 222 5.90 -32.27 -3.62
N HIS A 223 5.01 -32.82 -2.78
CA HIS A 223 4.96 -34.23 -2.45
C HIS A 223 3.51 -34.77 -2.46
N GLN A 224 2.84 -34.66 -3.62
CA GLN A 224 1.41 -34.97 -3.75
C GLN A 224 1.04 -36.39 -3.26
N GLU A 225 1.82 -37.40 -3.61
CA GLU A 225 1.55 -38.78 -3.20
C GLU A 225 1.68 -38.99 -1.68
N ARG A 226 2.71 -38.41 -1.05
CA ARG A 226 2.85 -38.46 0.40
C ARG A 226 1.70 -37.72 1.10
N CYS A 227 1.29 -36.57 0.55
CA CYS A 227 0.15 -35.81 1.05
C CYS A 227 -1.15 -36.65 0.93
N ARG A 228 -1.39 -37.32 -0.22
CA ARG A 228 -2.54 -38.19 -0.45
C ARG A 228 -2.55 -39.36 0.57
N THR A 229 -1.41 -40.01 0.76
CA THR A 229 -1.28 -41.09 1.75
C THR A 229 -1.60 -40.58 3.15
N ARG A 230 -1.07 -39.44 3.56
CA ARG A 230 -1.34 -38.85 4.88
C ARG A 230 -2.80 -38.45 5.05
N ARG A 231 -3.42 -37.83 4.02
CA ARG A 231 -4.86 -37.55 3.99
C ARG A 231 -5.69 -38.79 4.21
N ASN A 232 -5.33 -39.90 3.57
CA ASN A 232 -6.05 -41.19 3.72
C ASN A 232 -5.93 -41.74 5.13
N VAL A 233 -4.80 -41.50 5.83
CA VAL A 233 -4.66 -41.82 7.26
C VAL A 233 -5.64 -41.01 8.09
N VAL A 234 -5.78 -39.68 7.83
CA VAL A 234 -6.74 -38.83 8.54
C VAL A 234 -8.17 -39.30 8.30
N LEU A 235 -8.54 -39.59 7.05
CA LEU A 235 -9.87 -40.17 6.73
C LEU A 235 -10.11 -41.49 7.46
N GLY A 236 -9.08 -42.35 7.59
CA GLY A 236 -9.16 -43.60 8.36
C GLY A 236 -9.41 -43.35 9.84
N GLN A 237 -8.81 -42.34 10.45
CA GLN A 237 -9.11 -41.96 11.84
C GLN A 237 -10.53 -41.39 11.99
N MET A 238 -11.00 -40.56 11.05
CA MET A 238 -12.36 -40.09 11.05
C MET A 238 -13.39 -41.23 10.95
N CYS A 239 -13.12 -42.24 10.13
CA CYS A 239 -13.95 -43.41 10.03
C CYS A 239 -13.92 -44.26 11.34
N LYS A 240 -12.77 -44.42 11.96
CA LYS A 240 -12.60 -45.12 13.23
C LYS A 240 -13.37 -44.44 14.36
N SER A 241 -13.36 -43.11 14.39
CA SER A 241 -14.10 -42.27 15.38
C SER A 241 -15.57 -42.04 15.04
N GLY A 242 -16.09 -42.65 13.96
CA GLY A 242 -17.51 -42.60 13.58
C GLY A 242 -17.97 -41.31 12.95
N TYR A 243 -17.05 -40.40 12.53
CA TYR A 243 -17.39 -39.14 11.85
C TYR A 243 -17.75 -39.29 10.38
N ILE A 244 -17.29 -40.41 9.75
CA ILE A 244 -17.68 -40.81 8.38
C ILE A 244 -17.91 -42.35 8.39
N THR A 245 -18.78 -42.80 7.49
CA THR A 245 -19.07 -44.22 7.33
C THR A 245 -17.95 -44.94 6.60
N ARG A 246 -17.98 -46.31 6.60
CA ARG A 246 -17.00 -47.09 5.86
C ARG A 246 -17.15 -46.95 4.35
N GLU A 247 -18.37 -46.79 3.88
CA GLU A 247 -18.71 -46.54 2.48
C GLU A 247 -18.14 -45.20 2.01
N GLU A 248 -18.39 -44.11 2.77
CA GLU A 248 -17.81 -42.79 2.51
C GLU A 248 -16.29 -42.80 2.52
N TYR A 249 -15.66 -43.49 3.48
CA TYR A 249 -14.21 -43.64 3.54
C TYR A 249 -13.68 -44.24 2.24
N ASN A 250 -14.27 -45.38 1.78
CA ASN A 250 -13.82 -46.08 0.55
C ASN A 250 -13.96 -45.17 -0.70
N GLU A 251 -14.99 -44.33 -0.78
CA GLU A 251 -15.15 -43.35 -1.86
C GLU A 251 -14.13 -42.21 -1.76
N LEU A 252 -13.95 -41.63 -0.57
CA LEU A 252 -13.13 -40.46 -0.35
C LEU A 252 -11.63 -40.70 -0.54
N ILE A 253 -11.11 -41.91 -0.27
CA ILE A 253 -9.69 -42.24 -0.49
C ILE A 253 -9.29 -42.22 -1.97
N GLU A 254 -10.25 -42.50 -2.88
CA GLU A 254 -9.99 -42.50 -4.32
C GLU A 254 -10.02 -41.10 -4.93
N ARG A 255 -10.64 -40.10 -4.26
CA ARG A 255 -10.71 -38.73 -4.75
C ARG A 255 -9.32 -38.09 -4.81
N PRO A 256 -9.03 -37.27 -5.84
CA PRO A 256 -7.79 -36.50 -5.90
C PRO A 256 -7.73 -35.48 -4.76
N LEU A 257 -6.55 -34.88 -4.51
CA LEU A 257 -6.38 -33.86 -3.47
C LEU A 257 -7.21 -32.58 -3.71
N GLY A 258 -7.59 -32.31 -4.94
CA GLY A 258 -8.41 -31.14 -5.28
C GLY A 258 -7.71 -29.79 -5.11
N ILE A 259 -6.38 -29.76 -5.09
CA ILE A 259 -5.59 -28.54 -4.88
C ILE A 259 -5.87 -27.52 -6.01
N LYS A 260 -6.33 -26.37 -5.62
CA LYS A 260 -6.50 -25.18 -6.47
C LYS A 260 -5.56 -24.10 -5.96
N TYR A 261 -4.25 -24.37 -6.08
CA TYR A 261 -3.23 -23.46 -5.57
C TYR A 261 -3.36 -22.08 -6.20
N SER A 262 -3.70 -21.12 -5.40
CA SER A 262 -3.70 -19.71 -5.74
C SER A 262 -2.49 -19.07 -5.04
N LYS A 263 -1.40 -18.86 -5.80
CA LYS A 263 -0.43 -17.87 -5.36
C LYS A 263 -1.22 -16.56 -5.28
N GLU A 264 -1.21 -15.89 -4.13
CA GLU A 264 -1.92 -14.61 -4.01
C GLU A 264 -1.61 -13.74 -5.23
N LYS A 265 -2.53 -13.73 -6.19
CA LYS A 265 -2.60 -12.63 -7.13
C LYS A 265 -3.12 -11.47 -6.31
N SER A 266 -2.45 -10.33 -6.37
CA SER A 266 -3.03 -9.09 -5.87
C SER A 266 -4.47 -9.05 -6.37
N ILE A 267 -5.41 -8.89 -5.46
CA ILE A 267 -6.83 -8.78 -5.82
C ILE A 267 -6.92 -7.61 -6.78
N GLU A 268 -7.50 -7.79 -7.95
CA GLU A 268 -7.68 -6.67 -8.90
C GLU A 268 -8.38 -5.52 -8.18
N GLY A 269 -7.76 -4.32 -8.23
CA GLY A 269 -8.22 -3.17 -7.45
C GLY A 269 -7.82 -3.18 -5.97
N SER A 270 -6.85 -4.00 -5.55
CA SER A 270 -6.33 -4.00 -4.17
C SER A 270 -5.55 -2.73 -3.82
N GLY A 271 -5.01 -2.01 -4.82
CA GLY A 271 -4.25 -0.78 -4.61
C GLY A 271 -2.93 -1.01 -3.88
N ASP A 272 -2.07 -1.89 -4.38
CA ASP A 272 -0.82 -2.30 -3.70
C ASP A 272 0.07 -1.11 -3.32
N TYR A 273 0.18 -0.09 -4.18
CA TYR A 273 0.89 1.15 -3.87
C TYR A 273 0.25 1.90 -2.70
N PHE A 274 -1.08 1.98 -2.70
CA PHE A 274 -1.83 2.63 -1.62
C PHE A 274 -1.62 1.92 -0.29
N GLN A 275 -1.68 0.60 -0.28
CA GLN A 275 -1.49 -0.18 0.94
C GLN A 275 -0.06 -0.03 1.48
N ALA A 276 0.96 -0.09 0.60
CA ALA A 276 2.35 0.11 1.00
C ALA A 276 2.58 1.53 1.55
N PHE A 277 2.04 2.54 0.89
CA PHE A 277 2.07 3.92 1.35
C PHE A 277 1.38 4.07 2.71
N LEU A 278 0.13 3.60 2.84
CA LEU A 278 -0.67 3.76 4.06
C LEU A 278 -0.02 3.06 5.27
N ARG A 279 0.50 1.84 5.06
CA ARG A 279 1.23 1.10 6.10
C ARG A 279 2.41 1.90 6.64
N GLN A 280 3.26 2.40 5.75
CA GLN A 280 4.41 3.23 6.12
C GLN A 280 3.95 4.52 6.82
N TYR A 281 2.96 5.21 6.26
CA TYR A 281 2.42 6.47 6.76
C TYR A 281 1.91 6.37 8.20
N MET A 282 1.21 5.28 8.54
CA MET A 282 0.72 5.02 9.89
C MET A 282 1.82 4.65 10.89
N MET A 283 2.92 4.06 10.41
CA MET A 283 4.05 3.61 11.24
C MET A 283 5.18 4.64 11.37
N GLU A 284 5.08 5.78 10.70
CA GLU A 284 6.12 6.82 10.77
C GLU A 284 6.37 7.26 12.21
N LYS A 285 7.64 7.51 12.51
CA LYS A 285 8.07 7.99 13.83
C LYS A 285 8.12 9.50 13.86
N LYS A 286 8.12 10.08 15.10
CA LYS A 286 8.30 11.51 15.26
C LYS A 286 9.59 11.95 14.55
N PRO A 287 9.51 12.92 13.63
CA PRO A 287 10.67 13.40 12.91
C PRO A 287 11.70 14.03 13.86
N GLU A 288 12.94 13.57 13.79
CA GLU A 288 14.07 14.14 14.51
C GLU A 288 15.14 14.56 13.51
N ARG A 289 15.65 15.79 13.63
CA ARG A 289 16.64 16.37 12.71
C ARG A 289 17.85 15.45 12.46
N LYS A 290 18.32 14.75 13.50
CA LYS A 290 19.48 13.85 13.43
C LYS A 290 19.32 12.66 12.47
N ASN A 291 18.06 12.27 12.17
CA ASN A 291 17.72 11.13 11.30
C ASN A 291 17.67 11.51 9.83
N TYR A 292 17.81 12.82 9.50
CA TYR A 292 17.74 13.32 8.13
C TYR A 292 19.09 13.90 7.71
N GLN A 293 19.61 13.39 6.57
CA GLN A 293 20.81 13.96 5.96
C GLN A 293 20.51 15.34 5.36
N GLU A 294 21.55 16.17 5.14
CA GLU A 294 21.39 17.54 4.64
C GLU A 294 20.56 17.65 3.36
N TRP A 295 20.73 16.70 2.43
CA TRP A 295 19.95 16.67 1.19
C TRP A 295 18.47 16.26 1.38
N ARG A 296 18.08 15.76 2.57
CA ARG A 296 16.70 15.40 2.96
C ARG A 296 16.04 16.40 3.89
N MET A 297 16.57 17.61 4.02
CA MET A 297 15.98 18.62 4.91
C MET A 297 14.55 19.01 4.50
N ARG A 298 14.25 18.98 3.22
CA ARG A 298 12.88 19.16 2.73
C ARG A 298 11.94 18.11 3.34
N ASP A 299 12.34 16.85 3.32
CA ASP A 299 11.53 15.75 3.85
C ASP A 299 11.32 15.93 5.37
N PHE A 300 12.35 16.33 6.12
CA PHE A 300 12.23 16.65 7.55
C PHE A 300 11.16 17.70 7.84
N VAL A 301 11.12 18.78 7.06
CA VAL A 301 10.14 19.86 7.23
C VAL A 301 8.72 19.34 6.95
N LEU A 302 8.55 18.62 5.85
CA LEU A 302 7.24 18.09 5.44
C LEU A 302 6.72 17.03 6.42
N ASP A 303 7.59 16.12 6.86
CA ASP A 303 7.24 15.09 7.85
C ASP A 303 6.90 15.73 9.21
N SER A 304 7.60 16.82 9.60
CA SER A 304 7.28 17.57 10.82
C SER A 304 5.90 18.23 10.75
N ILE A 305 5.56 18.83 9.61
CA ILE A 305 4.22 19.40 9.37
C ILE A 305 3.15 18.31 9.42
N ALA A 306 3.41 17.17 8.76
CA ALA A 306 2.48 16.04 8.74
C ALA A 306 2.31 15.46 10.16
N TRP A 307 3.39 15.33 10.93
CA TRP A 307 3.32 14.87 12.30
C TRP A 307 2.43 15.75 13.18
N GLU A 308 2.51 17.06 13.04
CA GLU A 308 1.72 18.00 13.84
C GLU A 308 0.28 18.11 13.40
N LYS A 309 0.02 18.12 12.07
CA LYS A 309 -1.28 18.46 11.52
C LYS A 309 -2.13 17.26 11.12
N ASP A 310 -1.54 16.13 10.75
CA ASP A 310 -2.29 14.95 10.30
C ASP A 310 -2.34 13.87 11.41
N PRO A 311 -3.54 13.59 11.96
CA PRO A 311 -3.68 12.57 12.99
C PRO A 311 -3.36 11.14 12.51
N LEU A 312 -3.41 10.86 11.20
CA LEU A 312 -3.11 9.55 10.64
C LEU A 312 -1.59 9.32 10.46
N PHE A 313 -0.82 10.39 10.17
CA PHE A 313 0.64 10.30 10.02
C PHE A 313 1.28 9.89 11.34
N GLY A 314 1.95 8.73 11.37
CA GLY A 314 2.54 8.18 12.58
C GLY A 314 1.52 7.75 13.65
N TRP A 315 0.29 7.43 13.26
CA TRP A 315 -0.79 7.08 14.18
C TRP A 315 -0.38 6.00 15.19
N CYS A 316 0.33 4.97 14.76
CA CYS A 316 0.84 3.90 15.62
C CYS A 316 1.74 4.43 16.75
N ASN A 317 2.63 5.37 16.45
CA ASN A 317 3.60 5.93 17.38
C ASN A 317 3.05 7.11 18.20
N LYS A 318 1.92 7.69 17.79
CA LYS A 318 1.22 8.75 18.55
C LYS A 318 0.26 8.20 19.59
N ASN A 319 -0.22 6.96 19.41
CA ASN A 319 -1.26 6.36 20.23
C ASN A 319 -0.72 5.13 20.95
N THR A 320 -1.28 4.85 22.12
CA THR A 320 -0.91 3.70 22.95
C THR A 320 -2.14 2.85 23.26
N LYS A 321 -1.92 1.56 23.40
CA LYS A 321 -2.89 0.58 23.91
C LYS A 321 -3.14 0.80 25.41
N ARG A 322 -4.12 0.11 25.97
CA ARG A 322 -4.43 0.19 27.41
C ARG A 322 -3.27 -0.24 28.32
N ASN A 323 -2.39 -1.13 27.82
CA ASN A 323 -1.20 -1.59 28.52
C ASN A 323 -0.01 -0.60 28.44
N GLY A 324 -0.16 0.53 27.74
CA GLY A 324 0.89 1.54 27.56
C GLY A 324 1.81 1.32 26.36
N GLU A 325 1.68 0.21 25.64
CA GLU A 325 2.45 -0.05 24.41
C GLU A 325 1.89 0.70 23.22
N HIS A 326 2.75 1.04 22.26
CA HIS A 326 2.33 1.60 20.99
C HIS A 326 1.61 0.57 20.12
N TYR A 327 0.72 1.04 19.24
CA TYR A 327 0.10 0.17 18.24
C TYR A 327 1.11 -0.26 17.18
N ASP A 328 0.97 -1.51 16.69
CA ASP A 328 1.70 -2.05 15.53
C ASP A 328 0.70 -2.65 14.52
N VAL A 329 0.62 -2.04 13.34
CA VAL A 329 -0.26 -2.53 12.27
C VAL A 329 0.09 -3.93 11.77
N ASN A 330 1.26 -4.46 12.14
CA ASN A 330 1.71 -5.79 11.69
C ASN A 330 1.29 -6.91 12.64
N THR A 331 0.98 -6.59 13.89
CA THR A 331 0.82 -7.59 14.96
C THR A 331 -0.47 -7.47 15.74
N ASP A 332 -1.12 -6.28 15.77
CA ASP A 332 -2.25 -6.01 16.65
C ASP A 332 -3.63 -6.39 16.06
N GLY A 333 -3.68 -6.97 14.87
CA GLY A 333 -4.94 -7.43 14.27
C GLY A 333 -5.95 -6.33 13.99
N LEU A 334 -5.48 -5.12 13.70
CA LEU A 334 -6.35 -3.96 13.48
C LEU A 334 -7.22 -4.14 12.22
N ARG A 335 -8.42 -3.59 12.25
CA ARG A 335 -9.31 -3.49 11.08
C ARG A 335 -9.34 -2.05 10.61
N ILE A 336 -8.71 -1.79 9.46
CA ILE A 336 -8.49 -0.44 8.92
C ILE A 336 -9.46 -0.21 7.78
N PHE A 337 -10.38 0.73 7.94
CA PHE A 337 -11.41 1.06 6.95
C PHE A 337 -10.99 2.28 6.16
N THR A 338 -10.65 2.06 4.89
CA THR A 338 -10.16 3.08 3.99
C THR A 338 -11.28 3.74 3.16
N THR A 339 -10.93 4.80 2.44
CA THR A 339 -11.83 5.50 1.52
C THR A 339 -11.79 4.97 0.09
N ILE A 340 -10.87 4.05 -0.22
CA ILE A 340 -10.71 3.45 -1.56
C ILE A 340 -11.96 2.66 -1.96
N ASP A 341 -12.50 2.91 -3.15
CA ASP A 341 -13.51 2.05 -3.78
C ASP A 341 -12.79 1.10 -4.76
N THR A 342 -12.95 -0.22 -4.57
CA THR A 342 -12.22 -1.22 -5.38
C THR A 342 -12.53 -1.16 -6.87
N ARG A 343 -13.73 -0.72 -7.27
CA ARG A 343 -14.12 -0.56 -8.68
C ARG A 343 -13.40 0.64 -9.28
N MET A 344 -13.41 1.78 -8.58
CA MET A 344 -12.71 2.99 -9.01
C MET A 344 -11.20 2.77 -9.05
N GLN A 345 -10.66 2.04 -8.08
CA GLN A 345 -9.25 1.64 -8.07
C GLN A 345 -8.90 0.81 -9.31
N HIS A 346 -9.70 -0.20 -9.60
CA HIS A 346 -9.53 -1.05 -10.79
C HIS A 346 -9.60 -0.23 -12.09
N TYR A 347 -10.56 0.69 -12.21
CA TYR A 347 -10.66 1.55 -13.39
C TYR A 347 -9.46 2.49 -13.53
N ALA A 348 -8.91 2.99 -12.44
CA ALA A 348 -7.71 3.81 -12.47
C ALA A 348 -6.48 2.99 -12.94
N GLU A 349 -6.29 1.79 -12.43
CA GLU A 349 -5.24 0.86 -12.88
C GLU A 349 -5.39 0.50 -14.36
N GLN A 350 -6.61 0.21 -14.81
CA GLN A 350 -6.90 -0.04 -16.22
C GLN A 350 -6.61 1.18 -17.11
N ALA A 351 -6.99 2.39 -16.68
CA ALA A 351 -6.74 3.62 -17.43
C ALA A 351 -5.24 3.88 -17.61
N VAL A 352 -4.44 3.72 -16.55
CA VAL A 352 -2.98 3.80 -16.60
C VAL A 352 -2.40 2.75 -17.54
N ARG A 353 -2.80 1.49 -17.38
CA ARG A 353 -2.30 0.38 -18.21
C ARG A 353 -2.68 0.55 -19.69
N LYS A 354 -3.92 0.95 -19.97
CA LYS A 354 -4.42 1.18 -21.35
C LYS A 354 -3.64 2.29 -22.04
N HIS A 355 -3.42 3.41 -21.36
CA HIS A 355 -2.74 4.54 -21.99
C HIS A 355 -1.23 4.37 -21.99
N VAL A 356 -0.61 4.14 -20.83
CA VAL A 356 0.85 4.09 -20.72
C VAL A 356 1.39 2.80 -21.37
N GLY A 357 0.88 1.62 -21.00
CA GLY A 357 1.33 0.34 -21.55
C GLY A 357 0.85 0.09 -22.97
N GLY A 358 -0.43 0.39 -23.24
CA GLY A 358 -1.06 0.10 -24.53
C GLY A 358 -0.64 1.02 -25.68
N TYR A 359 -0.33 2.30 -25.36
CA TYR A 359 -0.01 3.32 -26.38
C TYR A 359 1.32 4.01 -26.13
N LEU A 360 1.45 4.76 -25.03
CA LEU A 360 2.54 5.72 -24.85
C LEU A 360 3.92 5.06 -24.80
N GLN A 361 4.03 3.90 -24.14
CA GLN A 361 5.29 3.13 -24.09
C GLN A 361 5.71 2.60 -25.46
N LYS A 362 4.75 2.22 -26.30
CA LYS A 362 5.05 1.79 -27.67
C LYS A 362 5.63 2.95 -28.48
N GLU A 363 5.00 4.12 -28.40
CA GLU A 363 5.48 5.34 -29.08
C GLU A 363 6.86 5.76 -28.55
N PHE A 364 7.09 5.64 -27.24
CA PHE A 364 8.38 5.92 -26.64
C PHE A 364 9.48 4.95 -27.13
N ASN A 365 9.16 3.67 -27.24
CA ASN A 365 10.07 2.66 -27.77
C ASN A 365 10.37 2.90 -29.25
N ILE A 366 9.37 3.27 -30.06
CA ILE A 366 9.55 3.64 -31.48
C ILE A 366 10.46 4.87 -31.58
N ALA A 367 10.20 5.93 -30.80
CA ALA A 367 11.01 7.15 -30.80
C ALA A 367 12.48 6.91 -30.38
N ASN A 368 12.73 5.87 -29.58
CA ASN A 368 14.05 5.53 -29.09
C ASN A 368 14.77 4.43 -29.90
N ARG A 369 14.08 3.76 -30.84
CA ARG A 369 14.56 2.55 -31.52
C ARG A 369 15.95 2.69 -32.15
N TYR A 370 16.25 3.84 -32.72
CA TYR A 370 17.52 4.10 -33.42
C TYR A 370 18.44 5.04 -32.67
N LYS A 371 18.08 5.45 -31.44
CA LYS A 371 18.95 6.31 -30.63
C LYS A 371 20.07 5.51 -30.01
N LYS A 372 21.32 5.91 -30.25
CA LYS A 372 22.52 5.29 -29.70
C LYS A 372 22.52 5.28 -28.16
N ASN A 373 21.90 6.28 -27.55
CA ASN A 373 21.87 6.49 -26.10
C ASN A 373 20.53 6.12 -25.44
N ALA A 374 19.65 5.41 -26.15
CA ALA A 374 18.35 5.00 -25.58
C ALA A 374 18.51 4.40 -24.17
N PRO A 375 17.55 4.68 -23.26
CA PRO A 375 16.33 5.47 -23.41
C PRO A 375 16.49 6.98 -23.17
N PHE A 376 17.70 7.48 -23.02
CA PHE A 376 17.98 8.88 -22.71
C PHE A 376 17.68 9.79 -23.91
N SER A 377 17.27 11.02 -23.62
CA SER A 377 17.04 12.04 -24.63
C SER A 377 18.31 12.36 -25.41
N SER A 378 18.15 12.80 -26.67
CA SER A 378 19.27 13.06 -27.59
C SER A 378 20.17 14.22 -27.18
N ASN A 379 19.67 15.13 -26.34
CA ASN A 379 20.43 16.29 -25.85
C ASN A 379 21.31 16.00 -24.61
N ILE A 380 21.28 14.76 -24.08
CA ILE A 380 22.01 14.40 -22.86
C ILE A 380 23.41 13.90 -23.17
N SER A 381 24.41 14.42 -22.43
CA SER A 381 25.82 14.02 -22.61
C SER A 381 26.07 12.59 -22.16
N LEU A 382 27.06 11.93 -22.83
CA LEU A 382 27.50 10.57 -22.44
C LEU A 382 28.03 10.51 -20.99
N SER A 383 28.63 11.57 -20.49
CA SER A 383 29.12 11.68 -19.12
C SER A 383 27.98 11.66 -18.12
N THR A 384 26.90 12.40 -18.40
CA THR A 384 25.68 12.42 -17.59
C THR A 384 25.02 11.03 -17.56
N ILE A 385 24.85 10.40 -18.72
CA ILE A 385 24.29 9.03 -18.84
C ILE A 385 25.11 8.04 -18.01
N LYS A 386 26.44 8.09 -18.11
CA LYS A 386 27.33 7.23 -17.32
C LYS A 386 27.20 7.47 -15.82
N ALA A 387 27.06 8.73 -15.41
CA ALA A 387 26.84 9.10 -14.00
C ALA A 387 25.51 8.53 -13.46
N ILE A 388 24.42 8.64 -14.24
CA ILE A 388 23.10 8.10 -13.88
C ILE A 388 23.16 6.57 -13.73
N LEU A 389 23.71 5.86 -14.72
CA LEU A 389 23.83 4.40 -14.67
C LEU A 389 24.71 3.93 -13.50
N ASN A 390 25.83 4.60 -13.25
CA ASN A 390 26.70 4.28 -12.12
C ASN A 390 26.00 4.50 -10.77
N ARG A 391 25.22 5.58 -10.64
CA ARG A 391 24.40 5.82 -9.43
C ARG A 391 23.39 4.69 -9.22
N SER A 392 22.66 4.29 -10.26
CA SER A 392 21.71 3.18 -10.19
C SER A 392 22.36 1.84 -9.87
N CYS A 393 23.55 1.57 -10.42
CA CYS A 393 24.35 0.38 -10.05
C CYS A 393 24.66 0.39 -8.54
N ARG A 394 25.13 1.52 -7.98
CA ARG A 394 25.48 1.64 -6.55
C ARG A 394 24.29 1.51 -5.62
N GLN A 395 23.10 1.86 -6.07
CA GLN A 395 21.83 1.75 -5.31
C GLN A 395 21.20 0.36 -5.39
N SER A 396 21.68 -0.51 -6.30
CA SER A 396 21.11 -1.84 -6.49
C SER A 396 21.47 -2.79 -5.34
N LEU A 397 20.55 -3.70 -5.01
CA LEU A 397 20.79 -4.76 -4.00
C LEU A 397 22.00 -5.62 -4.33
N ARG A 398 22.28 -5.85 -5.62
CA ARG A 398 23.48 -6.57 -6.06
C ARG A 398 24.75 -5.88 -5.59
N TYR A 399 24.85 -4.56 -5.78
CA TYR A 399 26.00 -3.78 -5.34
C TYR A 399 26.17 -3.82 -3.83
N LEU A 400 25.08 -3.61 -3.10
CA LEU A 400 25.10 -3.59 -1.63
C LEU A 400 25.54 -4.94 -1.06
N ARG A 401 25.00 -6.05 -1.56
CA ARG A 401 25.37 -7.41 -1.14
C ARG A 401 26.82 -7.74 -1.45
N LEU A 402 27.32 -7.42 -2.66
CA LEU A 402 28.72 -7.66 -3.02
C LEU A 402 29.68 -6.83 -2.16
N LYS A 403 29.31 -5.58 -1.85
CA LYS A 403 30.09 -4.72 -0.96
C LYS A 403 30.11 -5.28 0.48
N GLU A 404 29.01 -5.75 0.98
CA GLU A 404 28.88 -6.39 2.31
C GLU A 404 29.72 -7.68 2.39
N GLN A 405 29.79 -8.43 1.29
CA GLN A 405 30.65 -9.63 1.15
C GLN A 405 32.15 -9.31 0.98
N GLY A 406 32.54 -8.03 0.97
CA GLY A 406 33.94 -7.61 0.87
C GLY A 406 34.50 -7.63 -0.57
N ALA A 407 33.64 -7.72 -1.60
CA ALA A 407 34.10 -7.74 -3.01
C ALA A 407 34.81 -6.43 -3.39
N THR A 408 35.91 -6.56 -4.14
CA THR A 408 36.69 -5.45 -4.65
C THR A 408 35.89 -4.63 -5.69
N PRO A 409 36.22 -3.34 -5.92
CA PRO A 409 35.57 -2.52 -6.94
C PRO A 409 35.65 -3.13 -8.36
N ASP A 410 36.71 -3.90 -8.66
CA ASP A 410 36.87 -4.56 -9.96
C ASP A 410 36.01 -5.80 -10.11
N GLU A 411 35.83 -6.59 -9.05
CA GLU A 411 34.91 -7.72 -9.00
C GLU A 411 33.48 -7.25 -9.15
N ILE A 412 33.10 -6.18 -8.43
CA ILE A 412 31.77 -5.57 -8.56
C ILE A 412 31.55 -5.11 -10.01
N ARG A 413 32.48 -4.37 -10.62
CA ARG A 413 32.37 -3.92 -12.02
C ARG A 413 32.21 -5.10 -12.99
N ARG A 414 33.00 -6.17 -12.79
CA ARG A 414 32.92 -7.39 -13.60
C ARG A 414 31.54 -8.06 -13.45
N SER A 415 31.03 -8.19 -12.24
CA SER A 415 29.71 -8.74 -11.98
C SER A 415 28.57 -8.01 -12.71
N PHE A 416 28.64 -6.67 -12.85
CA PHE A 416 27.66 -5.90 -13.61
C PHE A 416 27.76 -6.05 -15.13
N ARG A 417 28.85 -6.58 -15.65
CA ARG A 417 29.07 -6.80 -17.09
C ARG A 417 28.97 -8.27 -17.51
N THR A 418 28.86 -9.18 -16.56
CA THR A 418 28.64 -10.61 -16.82
C THR A 418 27.17 -10.87 -17.01
N LYS A 419 26.79 -11.66 -18.02
CA LYS A 419 25.39 -12.05 -18.25
C LYS A 419 24.92 -13.04 -17.19
N HIS A 420 23.68 -12.85 -16.75
CA HIS A 420 22.98 -13.74 -15.83
C HIS A 420 21.57 -14.00 -16.35
N GLU A 421 21.01 -15.15 -16.01
CA GLU A 421 19.58 -15.41 -16.17
C GLU A 421 18.81 -14.49 -15.24
N MET A 422 17.80 -13.82 -15.78
CA MET A 422 16.94 -12.91 -15.01
C MET A 422 15.56 -12.82 -15.64
N THR A 423 14.55 -12.66 -14.80
CA THR A 423 13.16 -12.43 -15.19
C THR A 423 12.93 -10.93 -15.32
N LEU A 424 12.48 -10.47 -16.48
CA LEU A 424 12.21 -9.07 -16.77
C LEU A 424 10.71 -8.82 -16.91
N PHE A 425 10.27 -7.66 -16.45
CA PHE A 425 8.90 -7.16 -16.63
C PHE A 425 8.63 -6.81 -18.10
N THR A 426 7.45 -7.18 -18.59
CA THR A 426 6.82 -6.58 -19.77
C THR A 426 5.32 -6.37 -19.51
N TYR A 427 4.66 -5.50 -20.26
CA TYR A 427 3.22 -5.30 -20.16
C TYR A 427 2.39 -6.53 -20.56
N HIS A 428 3.02 -7.57 -21.15
CA HIS A 428 2.40 -8.83 -21.57
C HIS A 428 2.74 -10.01 -20.65
N GLY A 429 3.39 -9.75 -19.53
CA GLY A 429 3.89 -10.76 -18.59
C GLY A 429 5.42 -10.76 -18.49
N ASN A 430 5.93 -11.48 -17.51
CA ASN A 430 7.37 -11.58 -17.28
C ASN A 430 8.03 -12.49 -18.34
N ILE A 431 9.26 -12.16 -18.71
CA ILE A 431 10.08 -12.93 -19.63
C ILE A 431 11.41 -13.29 -18.98
N ASP A 432 11.86 -14.53 -19.19
CA ASP A 432 13.18 -14.98 -18.76
C ASP A 432 14.20 -14.74 -19.88
N THR A 433 15.33 -14.15 -19.53
CA THR A 433 16.37 -13.77 -20.49
C THR A 433 17.76 -13.78 -19.89
N LEU A 434 18.78 -13.89 -20.75
CA LEU A 434 20.18 -13.81 -20.39
C LEU A 434 20.71 -12.41 -20.67
N MET A 435 20.88 -11.58 -19.64
CA MET A 435 21.25 -10.17 -19.77
C MET A 435 22.29 -9.76 -18.73
N THR A 436 23.07 -8.68 -19.01
CA THR A 436 23.95 -8.11 -17.99
C THR A 436 23.14 -7.25 -17.00
N PRO A 437 23.52 -7.16 -15.71
CA PRO A 437 22.85 -6.31 -14.75
C PRO A 437 22.80 -4.82 -15.14
N ILE A 438 23.83 -4.30 -15.84
CA ILE A 438 23.80 -2.92 -16.31
C ILE A 438 22.80 -2.70 -17.45
N ASP A 439 22.64 -3.69 -18.34
CA ASP A 439 21.64 -3.62 -19.41
C ASP A 439 20.22 -3.77 -18.84
N SER A 440 20.03 -4.60 -17.80
CA SER A 440 18.73 -4.68 -17.11
C SER A 440 18.36 -3.36 -16.43
N ILE A 441 19.30 -2.66 -15.80
CA ILE A 441 19.08 -1.31 -15.25
C ILE A 441 18.63 -0.36 -16.37
N ARG A 442 19.32 -0.37 -17.51
CA ARG A 442 18.94 0.47 -18.66
C ARG A 442 17.57 0.09 -19.22
N TYR A 443 17.25 -1.19 -19.27
CA TYR A 443 15.95 -1.72 -19.67
C TYR A 443 14.84 -1.20 -18.77
N TYR A 444 14.96 -1.32 -17.44
CA TYR A 444 13.97 -0.83 -16.50
C TYR A 444 13.82 0.70 -16.52
N LYS A 445 14.89 1.44 -16.83
CA LYS A 445 14.82 2.90 -17.04
C LYS A 445 14.06 3.30 -18.31
N SER A 446 13.89 2.40 -19.27
CA SER A 446 13.13 2.68 -20.51
C SER A 446 11.61 2.74 -20.29
N PHE A 447 11.12 2.27 -19.14
CA PHE A 447 9.68 2.31 -18.84
C PHE A 447 9.27 3.69 -18.31
N LEU A 448 8.25 4.27 -18.93
CA LEU A 448 7.60 5.47 -18.41
C LEU A 448 6.90 5.15 -17.09
N ARG A 449 6.99 6.04 -16.14
CA ARG A 449 6.28 5.99 -14.86
C ARG A 449 5.00 6.79 -14.95
N ALA A 450 4.02 6.44 -14.14
CA ALA A 450 2.75 7.15 -14.04
C ALA A 450 2.29 7.22 -12.59
N ALA A 451 1.52 8.25 -12.28
CA ALA A 451 0.78 8.38 -11.05
C ALA A 451 -0.64 8.87 -11.35
N PHE A 452 -1.59 8.36 -10.58
CA PHE A 452 -2.99 8.78 -10.64
C PHE A 452 -3.61 8.75 -9.25
N ILE A 453 -4.36 9.80 -8.91
CA ILE A 453 -5.18 9.86 -7.70
C ILE A 453 -6.55 10.44 -8.03
N SER A 454 -7.60 9.93 -7.38
CA SER A 454 -8.96 10.44 -7.46
C SER A 454 -9.49 10.74 -6.07
N MET A 455 -10.00 11.95 -5.87
CA MET A 455 -10.53 12.44 -4.59
C MET A 455 -11.92 13.06 -4.76
N GLU A 456 -12.76 12.89 -3.74
CA GLU A 456 -13.99 13.69 -3.63
C GLU A 456 -13.66 15.09 -3.08
N PRO A 457 -14.08 16.17 -3.73
CA PRO A 457 -13.67 17.53 -3.34
C PRO A 457 -14.20 17.98 -1.99
N HIS A 458 -15.38 17.50 -1.57
CA HIS A 458 -16.07 17.96 -0.35
C HIS A 458 -15.68 17.15 0.90
N THR A 459 -15.15 15.97 0.74
CA THR A 459 -14.78 15.07 1.86
C THR A 459 -13.31 14.77 1.92
N GLY A 460 -12.55 15.07 0.86
CA GLY A 460 -11.15 14.66 0.74
C GLY A 460 -10.96 13.15 0.54
N ALA A 461 -12.04 12.35 0.50
CA ALA A 461 -11.97 10.90 0.40
C ALA A 461 -11.25 10.45 -0.86
N VAL A 462 -10.15 9.71 -0.69
CA VAL A 462 -9.37 9.16 -1.80
C VAL A 462 -10.05 7.89 -2.30
N LYS A 463 -10.56 7.91 -3.52
CA LYS A 463 -11.32 6.80 -4.12
C LYS A 463 -10.47 5.85 -4.94
N ALA A 464 -9.39 6.35 -5.53
CA ALA A 464 -8.43 5.55 -6.28
C ALA A 464 -7.02 6.13 -6.15
N TYR A 465 -6.01 5.24 -6.16
CA TYR A 465 -4.61 5.58 -5.92
C TYR A 465 -3.69 4.64 -6.71
N VAL A 466 -3.04 5.13 -7.75
CA VAL A 466 -2.12 4.35 -8.59
C VAL A 466 -0.74 5.00 -8.54
N GLY A 467 0.17 4.45 -7.74
CA GLY A 467 1.51 4.99 -7.52
C GLY A 467 2.54 4.65 -8.59
N GLY A 468 2.19 3.78 -9.54
CA GLY A 468 3.09 3.37 -10.63
C GLY A 468 2.41 2.42 -11.61
N ILE A 469 3.20 1.84 -12.50
CA ILE A 469 2.72 0.98 -13.59
C ILE A 469 2.62 -0.50 -13.22
N ASP A 470 3.41 -0.93 -12.25
CA ASP A 470 3.45 -2.31 -11.74
C ASP A 470 4.18 -2.33 -10.40
N TYR A 471 3.50 -2.75 -9.34
CA TYR A 471 4.07 -2.69 -7.98
C TYR A 471 5.18 -3.72 -7.74
N ASP A 472 5.14 -4.88 -8.39
CA ASP A 472 6.15 -5.92 -8.19
C ASP A 472 7.53 -5.52 -8.68
N HIS A 473 7.60 -4.75 -9.77
CA HIS A 473 8.84 -4.35 -10.42
C HIS A 473 9.23 -2.89 -10.17
N PHE A 474 8.28 -2.02 -9.82
CA PHE A 474 8.49 -0.58 -9.66
C PHE A 474 7.90 -0.10 -8.33
N LYS A 475 8.59 -0.39 -7.23
CA LYS A 475 8.11 -0.18 -5.86
C LYS A 475 7.90 1.28 -5.44
N TYR A 476 8.57 2.23 -6.14
CA TYR A 476 8.54 3.63 -5.73
C TYR A 476 7.20 4.28 -6.05
N ASP A 477 6.53 4.78 -5.02
CA ASP A 477 5.26 5.48 -5.12
C ASP A 477 5.42 6.89 -5.70
N MET A 478 4.69 7.18 -6.78
CA MET A 478 4.74 8.47 -7.46
C MET A 478 3.56 9.40 -7.10
N VAL A 479 2.60 8.97 -6.27
CA VAL A 479 1.44 9.81 -5.88
C VAL A 479 1.80 10.71 -4.71
N MET A 480 2.29 10.16 -3.60
CA MET A 480 2.67 10.93 -2.41
C MET A 480 4.19 11.01 -2.24
N GLY A 481 4.92 9.93 -2.56
CA GLY A 481 6.38 9.85 -2.43
C GLY A 481 7.12 10.58 -3.54
N GLY A 482 6.65 10.49 -4.78
CA GLY A 482 7.29 11.11 -5.94
C GLY A 482 7.00 12.60 -6.05
N ARG A 483 8.05 13.43 -6.08
CA ARG A 483 7.92 14.89 -6.31
C ARG A 483 8.54 15.24 -7.65
N ARG A 484 7.76 15.93 -8.48
CA ARG A 484 8.15 16.32 -9.85
C ARG A 484 7.78 17.76 -10.13
N GLN A 485 8.50 18.41 -11.06
CA GLN A 485 8.18 19.77 -11.46
C GLN A 485 6.76 19.84 -12.03
N VAL A 486 5.96 20.74 -11.46
CA VAL A 486 4.52 20.83 -11.80
C VAL A 486 4.25 21.62 -13.08
N GLY A 487 5.20 22.43 -13.53
CA GLY A 487 5.03 23.21 -14.74
C GLY A 487 3.78 24.10 -14.67
N SER A 488 3.09 24.21 -15.79
CA SER A 488 1.91 25.07 -15.92
C SER A 488 0.69 24.70 -15.06
N THR A 489 0.72 23.58 -14.31
CA THR A 489 -0.36 23.27 -13.37
C THR A 489 -0.34 24.14 -12.11
N ILE A 490 0.73 24.90 -11.88
CA ILE A 490 0.81 25.92 -10.81
C ILE A 490 0.04 27.21 -11.13
N LYS A 491 -0.17 27.51 -12.42
CA LYS A 491 -0.77 28.79 -12.86
C LYS A 491 -2.14 29.07 -12.27
N PRO A 492 -3.07 28.12 -12.10
CA PRO A 492 -4.36 28.38 -11.48
C PRO A 492 -4.26 29.05 -10.11
N PHE A 493 -3.24 28.74 -9.31
CA PHE A 493 -3.05 29.35 -8.00
C PHE A 493 -2.65 30.83 -8.11
N LEU A 494 -1.84 31.18 -9.11
CA LEU A 494 -1.53 32.58 -9.41
C LEU A 494 -2.77 33.36 -9.89
N TYR A 495 -3.59 32.74 -10.72
CA TYR A 495 -4.84 33.34 -11.18
C TYR A 495 -5.86 33.45 -10.03
N ALA A 496 -5.90 32.48 -9.10
CA ALA A 496 -6.70 32.61 -7.90
C ALA A 496 -6.25 33.80 -7.04
N LEU A 497 -4.94 34.02 -6.88
CA LEU A 497 -4.41 35.20 -6.22
C LEU A 497 -4.86 36.49 -6.95
N ALA A 498 -4.88 36.51 -8.28
CA ALA A 498 -5.38 37.64 -9.06
C ALA A 498 -6.87 37.90 -8.80
N MET A 499 -7.71 36.83 -8.75
CA MET A 499 -9.15 36.96 -8.43
C MET A 499 -9.37 37.49 -7.00
N GLN A 500 -8.57 37.00 -6.02
CA GLN A 500 -8.61 37.52 -4.64
C GLN A 500 -8.23 38.97 -4.52
N ASN A 501 -7.41 39.49 -5.46
CA ASN A 501 -7.03 40.89 -5.54
C ASN A 501 -7.98 41.74 -6.45
N GLY A 502 -9.23 41.30 -6.59
CA GLY A 502 -10.28 42.05 -7.29
C GLY A 502 -10.27 41.95 -8.83
N MET A 503 -9.35 41.16 -9.43
CA MET A 503 -9.37 40.90 -10.86
C MET A 503 -10.52 39.96 -11.24
N THR A 504 -10.89 39.96 -12.51
CA THR A 504 -11.93 39.08 -13.06
C THR A 504 -11.40 38.27 -14.24
N PRO A 505 -12.07 37.20 -14.67
CA PRO A 505 -11.76 36.51 -15.91
C PRO A 505 -11.67 37.38 -17.14
N CYS A 506 -12.40 38.51 -17.14
CA CYS A 506 -12.46 39.47 -18.23
C CYS A 506 -11.41 40.60 -18.13
N THR A 507 -10.73 40.74 -16.99
CA THR A 507 -9.60 41.66 -16.84
C THR A 507 -8.58 41.40 -17.93
N THR A 508 -8.15 42.46 -18.66
CA THR A 508 -7.22 42.32 -19.78
C THR A 508 -5.77 42.48 -19.34
N ALA A 509 -4.89 41.73 -20.00
CA ALA A 509 -3.45 41.78 -19.81
C ALA A 509 -2.72 41.83 -21.16
N PRO A 510 -1.55 42.51 -21.26
CA PRO A 510 -0.79 42.62 -22.50
C PRO A 510 -0.13 41.29 -22.86
N ASN A 511 -0.44 40.77 -24.03
CA ASN A 511 0.14 39.51 -24.54
C ASN A 511 1.44 39.83 -25.30
N ILE A 512 2.45 40.29 -24.59
CA ILE A 512 3.77 40.65 -25.12
C ILE A 512 4.90 39.99 -24.31
N GLN A 513 6.03 39.72 -24.95
CA GLN A 513 7.22 39.25 -24.27
C GLN A 513 7.89 40.44 -23.55
N ARG A 514 8.10 40.29 -22.25
CA ARG A 514 8.84 41.23 -21.40
C ARG A 514 9.94 40.50 -20.64
N SER A 515 11.02 41.19 -20.32
CA SER A 515 12.09 40.71 -19.45
C SER A 515 11.84 41.14 -18.01
N TYR A 516 12.12 40.31 -17.08
CA TYR A 516 12.00 40.53 -15.64
C TYR A 516 13.38 40.28 -15.01
N GLY A 517 14.17 41.33 -14.85
CA GLY A 517 15.59 41.19 -14.55
C GLY A 517 16.32 40.41 -15.65
N ASN A 518 17.03 39.36 -15.27
CA ASN A 518 17.77 38.50 -16.22
C ASN A 518 16.92 37.37 -16.83
N TRP A 519 15.60 37.37 -16.59
CA TRP A 519 14.71 36.33 -17.09
C TRP A 519 13.71 36.85 -18.10
N THR A 520 13.63 36.14 -19.23
CA THR A 520 12.68 36.44 -20.32
C THR A 520 11.87 35.18 -20.62
N PRO A 521 10.56 35.14 -20.27
CA PRO A 521 9.74 33.96 -20.51
C PRO A 521 9.54 33.73 -22.01
N ARG A 522 9.64 32.43 -22.41
CA ARG A 522 9.29 31.98 -23.76
C ARG A 522 7.85 31.46 -23.76
N ASN A 523 7.14 31.64 -24.84
CA ASN A 523 5.79 31.11 -25.03
C ASN A 523 5.76 30.16 -26.24
N GLY A 524 4.95 29.07 -26.16
CA GLY A 524 4.84 28.09 -27.23
C GLY A 524 4.10 28.58 -28.48
N SER A 525 3.33 29.67 -28.34
CA SER A 525 2.53 30.26 -29.44
C SER A 525 2.65 31.80 -29.44
N ARG A 526 2.58 32.37 -30.62
CA ARG A 526 2.48 33.81 -30.84
C ARG A 526 1.05 34.27 -31.17
N ALA A 527 0.05 33.42 -30.96
CA ALA A 527 -1.34 33.80 -31.19
C ALA A 527 -1.69 35.05 -30.38
N ARG A 528 -2.33 36.04 -31.01
CA ARG A 528 -2.71 37.35 -30.45
C ARG A 528 -1.54 38.14 -29.84
N TYR A 529 -0.31 37.93 -30.33
CA TYR A 529 0.85 38.74 -29.87
C TYR A 529 0.61 40.22 -30.08
N GLY A 530 0.96 41.06 -29.09
CA GLY A 530 0.76 42.50 -29.12
C GLY A 530 -0.65 42.98 -28.73
N GLN A 531 -1.60 42.08 -28.50
CA GLN A 531 -2.98 42.42 -28.13
C GLN A 531 -3.18 42.43 -26.60
N GLN A 532 -4.13 43.21 -26.13
CA GLN A 532 -4.74 43.04 -24.82
C GLN A 532 -5.68 41.84 -24.88
N VAL A 533 -5.51 40.87 -23.96
CA VAL A 533 -6.30 39.65 -23.94
C VAL A 533 -6.86 39.41 -22.54
N PRO A 534 -8.08 38.82 -22.41
CA PRO A 534 -8.66 38.53 -21.12
C PRO A 534 -7.81 37.48 -20.37
N LEU A 535 -7.78 37.54 -19.03
CA LEU A 535 -7.10 36.55 -18.18
C LEU A 535 -7.64 35.16 -18.45
N ARG A 536 -8.96 35.01 -18.67
CA ARG A 536 -9.57 33.72 -19.09
C ARG A 536 -8.86 33.12 -20.29
N TRP A 537 -8.59 33.92 -21.35
CA TRP A 537 -7.84 33.43 -22.51
C TRP A 537 -6.39 33.10 -22.16
N GLY A 538 -5.76 33.90 -21.29
CA GLY A 538 -4.38 33.68 -20.84
C GLY A 538 -4.18 32.28 -20.21
N LEU A 539 -5.06 31.89 -19.28
CA LEU A 539 -4.99 30.58 -18.64
C LEU A 539 -5.47 29.46 -19.57
N GLN A 540 -6.51 29.69 -20.37
CA GLN A 540 -7.05 28.77 -21.38
C GLN A 540 -5.95 28.31 -22.35
N GLN A 541 -5.11 29.22 -22.81
CA GLN A 541 -3.99 28.94 -23.71
C GLN A 541 -2.68 28.63 -22.97
N SER A 542 -2.73 28.62 -21.63
CA SER A 542 -1.55 28.41 -20.79
C SER A 542 -0.40 29.36 -21.09
N ASN A 543 -0.72 30.64 -21.39
CA ASN A 543 0.22 31.65 -21.84
C ASN A 543 1.22 32.02 -20.74
N ASN A 544 2.53 31.97 -21.06
CA ASN A 544 3.59 32.28 -20.11
C ASN A 544 3.79 33.76 -19.89
N TRP A 545 3.58 34.58 -20.92
CA TRP A 545 3.74 36.06 -20.83
C TRP A 545 2.72 36.67 -19.90
N ILE A 546 1.46 36.21 -19.98
CA ILE A 546 0.38 36.70 -19.10
C ILE A 546 0.66 36.26 -17.65
N SER A 547 1.13 35.00 -17.42
CA SER A 547 1.47 34.56 -16.07
C SER A 547 2.66 35.34 -15.49
N ALA A 548 3.67 35.66 -16.31
CA ALA A 548 4.81 36.48 -15.89
C ALA A 548 4.38 37.94 -15.62
N TYR A 549 3.44 38.47 -16.38
CA TYR A 549 2.85 39.79 -16.11
C TYR A 549 2.10 39.77 -14.77
N LEU A 550 1.24 38.79 -14.52
CA LEU A 550 0.50 38.69 -13.26
C LEU A 550 1.42 38.61 -12.04
N ILE A 551 2.43 37.73 -12.05
CA ILE A 551 3.33 37.61 -10.89
C ILE A 551 4.16 38.88 -10.68
N SER A 552 4.44 39.66 -11.74
CA SER A 552 5.13 40.94 -11.62
C SER A 552 4.25 42.02 -10.97
N LEU A 553 2.93 41.93 -11.12
CA LEU A 553 1.98 42.86 -10.49
C LEU A 553 1.70 42.47 -9.03
N LEU A 554 1.50 41.14 -8.78
CA LEU A 554 1.05 40.63 -7.49
C LEU A 554 2.20 40.37 -6.51
N GLY A 555 3.41 40.19 -7.04
CA GLY A 555 4.61 39.90 -6.28
C GLY A 555 4.83 38.41 -5.98
N PRO A 556 6.09 37.93 -6.13
CA PRO A 556 6.43 36.55 -5.88
C PRO A 556 6.16 36.09 -4.43
N SER A 557 6.38 36.98 -3.44
CA SER A 557 6.15 36.65 -2.02
C SER A 557 4.68 36.40 -1.70
N GLN A 558 3.75 37.20 -2.26
CA GLN A 558 2.31 36.95 -2.09
C GLN A 558 1.91 35.62 -2.75
N PHE A 559 2.52 35.31 -3.88
CA PHE A 559 2.28 34.01 -4.55
C PHE A 559 2.80 32.83 -3.73
N VAL A 560 3.95 32.96 -3.05
CA VAL A 560 4.42 31.94 -2.10
C VAL A 560 3.43 31.74 -0.96
N ASN A 561 2.94 32.82 -0.35
CA ASN A 561 2.00 32.75 0.76
C ASN A 561 0.71 31.99 0.36
N ILE A 562 0.09 32.34 -0.75
CA ILE A 562 -1.13 31.67 -1.18
C ILE A 562 -0.85 30.18 -1.55
N LEU A 563 0.31 29.83 -2.08
CA LEU A 563 0.68 28.43 -2.30
C LEU A 563 0.71 27.64 -1.00
N HIS A 564 1.19 28.24 0.09
CA HIS A 564 1.14 27.62 1.43
C HIS A 564 -0.30 27.46 1.94
N ASP A 565 -1.17 28.44 1.71
CA ASP A 565 -2.59 28.36 2.05
C ASP A 565 -3.28 27.19 1.28
N PHE A 566 -2.91 26.98 0.01
CA PHE A 566 -3.30 25.81 -0.77
C PHE A 566 -2.68 24.48 -0.27
N GLY A 567 -1.86 24.51 0.80
CA GLY A 567 -1.23 23.35 1.40
C GLY A 567 0.04 22.87 0.69
N LEU A 568 0.60 23.70 -0.19
CA LEU A 568 1.84 23.40 -0.94
C LEU A 568 3.05 23.91 -0.13
N ASN A 569 3.44 23.17 0.91
CA ASN A 569 4.41 23.59 1.93
C ASN A 569 5.86 23.12 1.63
N ASN A 570 6.21 22.93 0.35
CA ASN A 570 7.58 22.56 0.00
C ASN A 570 8.54 23.74 0.22
N PRO A 571 9.58 23.63 1.08
CA PRO A 571 10.54 24.71 1.35
C PRO A 571 11.29 25.24 0.10
N ASP A 572 11.32 24.48 -0.98
CA ASP A 572 11.92 24.93 -2.24
C ASP A 572 11.07 26.03 -2.94
N ILE A 573 9.80 26.17 -2.56
CA ILE A 573 8.95 27.27 -3.01
C ILE A 573 9.47 28.59 -2.44
N ASP A 574 9.79 28.61 -1.14
CA ASP A 574 10.30 29.80 -0.44
C ASP A 574 11.65 30.27 -1.01
N LYS A 575 12.55 29.31 -1.27
CA LYS A 575 13.87 29.57 -1.87
C LYS A 575 13.78 30.14 -3.29
N ASN A 576 12.70 29.82 -4.00
CA ASN A 576 12.46 30.20 -5.38
C ASN A 576 11.41 31.35 -5.51
N ALA A 577 11.27 32.20 -4.50
CA ALA A 577 10.36 33.35 -4.52
C ALA A 577 10.78 34.42 -5.56
N THR A 578 10.77 34.02 -6.81
CA THR A 578 11.15 34.84 -8.00
C THR A 578 10.03 34.80 -9.03
N PRO A 579 10.00 35.73 -10.02
CA PRO A 579 8.98 35.70 -11.08
C PRO A 579 8.90 34.38 -11.86
N VAL A 580 9.98 33.57 -11.89
CA VAL A 580 10.01 32.26 -12.56
C VAL A 580 9.04 31.28 -11.90
N LEU A 581 8.69 31.49 -10.62
CA LEU A 581 7.80 30.60 -9.87
C LEU A 581 6.44 30.41 -10.57
N CYS A 582 5.96 31.40 -11.32
CA CYS A 582 4.70 31.31 -12.08
C CYS A 582 4.68 30.22 -13.17
N LEU A 583 5.84 29.68 -13.55
CA LEU A 583 5.97 28.58 -14.52
C LEU A 583 6.15 27.20 -13.90
N GLY A 584 6.12 27.08 -12.57
CA GLY A 584 6.16 25.83 -11.82
C GLY A 584 7.48 25.08 -11.85
N PRO A 585 8.62 25.72 -11.51
CA PRO A 585 9.89 25.03 -11.33
C PRO A 585 9.90 24.14 -10.08
N SER A 586 8.98 24.35 -9.14
CA SER A 586 8.90 23.62 -7.88
C SER A 586 8.44 22.20 -8.07
N GLU A 587 8.98 21.31 -7.23
CA GLU A 587 8.67 19.87 -7.22
C GLU A 587 7.59 19.58 -6.18
N LEU A 588 6.46 19.05 -6.63
CA LEU A 588 5.32 18.69 -5.79
C LEU A 588 4.85 17.28 -6.14
N SER A 589 4.15 16.64 -5.21
CA SER A 589 3.52 15.34 -5.44
C SER A 589 2.15 15.49 -6.10
N VAL A 590 1.68 14.40 -6.73
CA VAL A 590 0.36 14.38 -7.37
C VAL A 590 -0.75 14.51 -6.33
N GLY A 591 -0.55 13.93 -5.14
CA GLY A 591 -1.50 14.04 -4.03
C GLY A 591 -1.62 15.45 -3.48
N GLU A 592 -0.50 16.16 -3.27
CA GLU A 592 -0.50 17.59 -2.86
C GLU A 592 -1.25 18.45 -3.87
N MET A 593 -0.97 18.26 -5.15
CA MET A 593 -1.63 19.00 -6.23
C MET A 593 -3.13 18.68 -6.31
N CYS A 594 -3.52 17.41 -6.14
CA CYS A 594 -4.93 17.01 -6.14
C CYS A 594 -5.69 17.65 -4.98
N SER A 595 -5.12 17.63 -3.77
CA SER A 595 -5.66 18.30 -2.60
C SER A 595 -5.83 19.82 -2.83
N ALA A 596 -4.82 20.50 -3.38
CA ALA A 596 -4.88 21.93 -3.67
C ALA A 596 -5.99 22.27 -4.69
N TYR A 597 -6.23 21.41 -5.69
CA TYR A 597 -7.28 21.62 -6.69
C TYR A 597 -8.69 21.39 -6.15
N THR A 598 -8.89 20.73 -5.01
CA THR A 598 -10.23 20.63 -4.39
C THR A 598 -10.81 22.01 -4.05
N THR A 599 -9.95 22.97 -3.72
CA THR A 599 -10.33 24.36 -3.41
C THR A 599 -11.21 24.99 -4.50
N PHE A 600 -10.93 24.72 -5.77
CA PHE A 600 -11.70 25.31 -6.88
C PHE A 600 -13.10 24.70 -7.02
N VAL A 601 -13.31 23.48 -6.56
CA VAL A 601 -14.59 22.77 -6.64
C VAL A 601 -15.40 22.92 -5.37
N ASN A 602 -14.72 23.08 -4.24
CA ASN A 602 -15.29 23.12 -2.90
C ASN A 602 -15.37 24.56 -2.35
N HIS A 603 -15.87 25.49 -3.16
CA HIS A 603 -16.20 26.89 -2.77
C HIS A 603 -15.06 27.65 -2.08
N GLY A 604 -13.82 27.41 -2.51
CA GLY A 604 -12.64 28.06 -1.92
C GLY A 604 -12.04 27.32 -0.72
N VAL A 605 -12.63 26.21 -0.30
CA VAL A 605 -12.17 25.38 0.83
C VAL A 605 -11.35 24.21 0.31
N ARG A 606 -10.10 24.11 0.75
CA ARG A 606 -9.22 22.97 0.46
C ARG A 606 -9.57 21.79 1.37
N CYS A 607 -9.61 20.57 0.80
CA CYS A 607 -9.67 19.32 1.53
C CYS A 607 -8.33 18.59 1.45
N ALA A 608 -7.77 18.20 2.62
CA ALA A 608 -6.64 17.29 2.66
C ALA A 608 -7.09 15.88 2.28
N PRO A 609 -6.17 15.02 1.75
CA PRO A 609 -6.51 13.64 1.42
C PRO A 609 -6.94 12.85 2.66
N LEU A 610 -8.13 12.28 2.64
CA LEU A 610 -8.62 11.36 3.66
C LEU A 610 -8.44 9.93 3.15
N PHE A 611 -7.56 9.16 3.79
CA PHE A 611 -7.24 7.78 3.42
C PHE A 611 -7.99 6.75 4.23
N VAL A 612 -8.23 7.02 5.51
CA VAL A 612 -8.85 6.11 6.48
C VAL A 612 -10.00 6.83 7.16
N THR A 613 -11.14 6.16 7.31
CA THR A 613 -12.32 6.68 8.02
C THR A 613 -12.33 6.27 9.48
N ARG A 614 -11.91 5.02 9.77
CA ARG A 614 -11.84 4.51 11.14
C ARG A 614 -10.88 3.33 11.23
N ILE A 615 -10.41 3.08 12.45
CA ILE A 615 -9.64 1.89 12.83
C ILE A 615 -10.41 1.21 13.96
N GLU A 616 -10.55 -0.11 13.88
CA GLU A 616 -11.11 -0.97 14.91
C GLU A 616 -10.03 -1.93 15.42
N ASP A 617 -10.14 -2.37 16.68
CA ASP A 617 -9.30 -3.45 17.21
C ASP A 617 -9.75 -4.83 16.69
N SER A 618 -9.08 -5.88 17.12
CA SER A 618 -9.39 -7.27 16.73
C SER A 618 -10.79 -7.72 17.20
N HIS A 619 -11.38 -7.06 18.20
CA HIS A 619 -12.69 -7.32 18.73
C HIS A 619 -13.82 -6.50 18.06
N GLY A 620 -13.45 -5.59 17.15
CA GLY A 620 -14.38 -4.69 16.46
C GLY A 620 -14.71 -3.40 17.22
N ASN A 621 -14.00 -3.09 18.31
CA ASN A 621 -14.15 -1.81 19.00
C ASN A 621 -13.45 -0.71 18.19
N ILE A 622 -14.08 0.44 18.06
CA ILE A 622 -13.50 1.58 17.36
C ILE A 622 -12.42 2.22 18.24
N VAL A 623 -11.18 2.20 17.78
CA VAL A 623 -10.03 2.83 18.46
C VAL A 623 -9.68 4.21 17.89
N ALA A 624 -10.04 4.49 16.64
CA ALA A 624 -9.87 5.81 16.04
C ALA A 624 -10.93 6.09 14.96
N LYS A 625 -11.32 7.37 14.82
CA LYS A 625 -12.13 7.89 13.69
C LYS A 625 -11.42 9.10 13.12
N PHE A 626 -11.45 9.23 11.79
CA PHE A 626 -10.83 10.34 11.07
C PHE A 626 -11.89 11.13 10.33
N GLN A 627 -11.72 12.44 10.32
CA GLN A 627 -12.61 13.38 9.62
C GLN A 627 -11.81 14.19 8.61
N PRO A 628 -12.46 14.73 7.58
CA PRO A 628 -11.81 15.60 6.61
C PRO A 628 -11.11 16.78 7.28
N LEU A 629 -9.85 17.01 6.94
CA LEU A 629 -9.12 18.22 7.33
C LEU A 629 -9.32 19.27 6.23
N MET A 630 -9.94 20.38 6.60
CA MET A 630 -10.32 21.43 5.67
C MET A 630 -9.78 22.79 6.12
N ASN A 631 -9.44 23.64 5.16
CA ASN A 631 -9.12 25.03 5.41
C ASN A 631 -9.64 25.91 4.27
N GLU A 632 -10.18 27.07 4.60
CA GLU A 632 -10.52 28.11 3.63
C GLU A 632 -9.23 28.72 3.07
N VAL A 633 -9.16 28.88 1.76
CA VAL A 633 -7.98 29.36 1.04
C VAL A 633 -8.29 30.63 0.25
N ILE A 634 -9.40 30.61 -0.47
CA ILE A 634 -9.90 31.74 -1.27
C ILE A 634 -11.39 31.93 -1.02
N SER A 635 -11.87 33.14 -1.30
CA SER A 635 -13.30 33.40 -1.20
C SER A 635 -14.11 32.57 -2.20
N GLU A 636 -15.35 32.28 -1.84
CA GLU A 636 -16.30 31.56 -2.70
C GLU A 636 -16.45 32.23 -4.07
N GLU A 637 -16.53 33.56 -4.10
CA GLU A 637 -16.59 34.35 -5.34
C GLU A 637 -15.36 34.10 -6.22
N SER A 638 -14.15 34.12 -5.63
CA SER A 638 -12.91 33.84 -6.37
C SER A 638 -12.87 32.41 -6.89
N SER A 639 -13.45 31.46 -6.14
CA SER A 639 -13.61 30.09 -6.58
C SER A 639 -14.49 29.96 -7.81
N PHE A 640 -15.65 30.67 -7.84
CA PHE A 640 -16.54 30.67 -9.01
C PHE A 640 -15.89 31.29 -10.24
N LYS A 641 -15.15 32.40 -10.06
CA LYS A 641 -14.34 33.00 -11.13
C LYS A 641 -13.30 32.05 -11.69
N MET A 642 -12.65 31.26 -10.81
CA MET A 642 -11.67 30.24 -11.22
C MET A 642 -12.33 29.06 -11.92
N LEU A 643 -13.52 28.62 -11.52
CA LEU A 643 -14.28 27.59 -12.22
C LEU A 643 -14.56 27.97 -13.69
N ASP A 644 -14.99 29.23 -13.95
CA ASP A 644 -15.19 29.73 -15.31
C ASP A 644 -13.91 29.63 -16.15
N ILE A 645 -12.78 30.09 -15.61
CA ILE A 645 -11.50 30.03 -16.32
C ILE A 645 -11.03 28.59 -16.57
N LEU A 646 -11.15 27.73 -15.58
CA LEU A 646 -10.66 26.33 -15.69
C LEU A 646 -11.55 25.47 -16.59
N GLN A 647 -12.86 25.75 -16.67
CA GLN A 647 -13.74 25.15 -17.68
C GLN A 647 -13.38 25.61 -19.09
N ALA A 648 -12.99 26.89 -19.29
CA ALA A 648 -12.54 27.39 -20.57
C ALA A 648 -11.31 26.64 -21.12
N VAL A 649 -10.40 26.16 -20.24
CA VAL A 649 -9.26 25.32 -20.63
C VAL A 649 -9.72 24.05 -21.33
N ILE A 650 -10.85 23.47 -20.89
CA ILE A 650 -11.40 22.24 -21.46
C ILE A 650 -12.29 22.49 -22.67
N GLN A 651 -12.97 23.62 -22.72
CA GLN A 651 -13.88 23.96 -23.83
C GLN A 651 -13.13 24.26 -25.13
N GLY A 652 -12.03 25.00 -25.09
CA GLY A 652 -11.29 25.42 -26.29
C GLY A 652 -9.81 25.70 -26.07
N GLY A 653 -9.25 25.23 -24.93
CA GLY A 653 -7.85 25.43 -24.58
C GLY A 653 -7.02 24.16 -24.67
N THR A 654 -5.95 24.12 -23.86
CA THR A 654 -4.97 23.01 -23.87
C THR A 654 -5.54 21.67 -23.43
N GLY A 655 -6.69 21.65 -22.75
CA GLY A 655 -7.42 20.44 -22.34
C GLY A 655 -8.55 20.04 -23.31
N GLY A 656 -8.72 20.74 -24.41
CA GLY A 656 -9.84 20.53 -25.36
C GLY A 656 -9.97 19.11 -25.92
N ARG A 657 -8.89 18.32 -25.93
CA ARG A 657 -8.92 16.92 -26.35
C ARG A 657 -9.94 16.07 -25.58
N LEU A 658 -10.29 16.42 -24.35
CA LEU A 658 -11.36 15.74 -23.60
C LEU A 658 -12.70 15.81 -24.34
N ARG A 659 -12.99 16.93 -25.03
CA ARG A 659 -14.18 17.13 -25.82
C ARG A 659 -14.07 16.46 -27.20
N TYR A 660 -13.01 16.76 -27.94
CA TYR A 660 -12.88 16.38 -29.36
C TYR A 660 -12.47 14.93 -29.56
N ASN A 661 -11.56 14.38 -28.73
CA ASN A 661 -11.01 13.04 -28.90
C ASN A 661 -11.70 11.99 -28.02
N TYR A 662 -12.12 12.39 -26.80
CA TYR A 662 -12.69 11.46 -25.82
C TYR A 662 -14.19 11.63 -25.63
N HIS A 663 -14.81 12.63 -26.29
CA HIS A 663 -16.25 12.88 -26.31
C HIS A 663 -16.88 12.98 -24.91
N LEU A 664 -16.11 13.44 -23.92
CA LEU A 664 -16.61 13.62 -22.58
C LEU A 664 -17.48 14.88 -22.52
N THR A 665 -18.68 14.72 -22.01
CA THR A 665 -19.68 15.79 -21.82
C THR A 665 -19.70 16.26 -20.37
N GLY A 666 -20.60 17.20 -20.04
CA GLY A 666 -20.78 17.71 -18.69
C GLY A 666 -19.83 18.83 -18.31
N GLU A 667 -19.90 19.25 -17.06
CA GLU A 667 -19.06 20.31 -16.52
C GLU A 667 -17.72 19.75 -16.06
N ILE A 668 -16.66 20.12 -16.77
CA ILE A 668 -15.29 19.67 -16.54
C ILE A 668 -14.39 20.89 -16.55
N GLY A 669 -13.61 21.05 -15.47
CA GLY A 669 -12.52 21.99 -15.40
C GLY A 669 -11.17 21.30 -15.31
N GLY A 670 -10.07 22.00 -15.58
CA GLY A 670 -8.76 21.40 -15.42
C GLY A 670 -7.61 22.20 -16.02
N LYS A 671 -6.40 21.68 -15.85
CA LYS A 671 -5.17 22.29 -16.35
C LYS A 671 -4.15 21.26 -16.77
N THR A 672 -3.58 21.44 -17.94
CA THR A 672 -2.43 20.67 -18.43
C THR A 672 -1.11 21.28 -17.92
N GLY A 673 -0.13 20.44 -17.63
CA GLY A 673 1.23 20.82 -17.30
C GLY A 673 2.23 20.11 -18.21
N THR A 674 3.23 20.84 -18.62
CA THR A 674 4.38 20.34 -19.37
C THR A 674 5.61 21.07 -18.87
N THR A 675 6.62 20.34 -18.48
CA THR A 675 7.89 20.94 -18.04
C THR A 675 8.82 21.15 -19.22
N ASN A 676 9.86 21.95 -19.00
CA ASN A 676 10.92 22.12 -19.98
C ASN A 676 11.49 20.76 -20.35
N ASN A 677 11.87 20.59 -21.62
CA ASN A 677 12.39 19.35 -22.20
C ASN A 677 11.39 18.16 -22.20
N ASN A 678 10.09 18.39 -21.92
CA ASN A 678 9.06 17.35 -21.90
C ASN A 678 9.31 16.22 -20.88
N SER A 679 10.01 16.51 -19.78
CA SER A 679 10.35 15.50 -18.75
C SER A 679 9.14 15.04 -17.94
N ASP A 680 8.16 15.93 -17.77
CA ASP A 680 6.99 15.70 -16.94
C ASP A 680 5.73 16.15 -17.66
N GLY A 681 4.79 15.23 -17.82
CA GLY A 681 3.45 15.50 -18.33
C GLY A 681 2.43 15.43 -17.20
N TRP A 682 1.69 16.52 -16.98
CA TRP A 682 0.69 16.63 -15.94
C TRP A 682 -0.70 16.90 -16.51
N PHE A 683 -1.70 16.38 -15.84
CA PHE A 683 -3.08 16.84 -16.01
C PHE A 683 -3.81 16.80 -14.67
N MET A 684 -4.28 17.98 -14.24
CA MET A 684 -5.20 18.13 -13.12
C MET A 684 -6.58 18.41 -13.70
N GLY A 685 -7.51 17.50 -13.49
CA GLY A 685 -8.86 17.60 -14.03
C GLY A 685 -9.91 17.32 -12.96
N PHE A 686 -11.03 18.01 -13.04
CA PHE A 686 -12.10 17.86 -12.07
C PHE A 686 -13.49 18.00 -12.69
N THR A 687 -14.45 17.40 -12.02
CA THR A 687 -15.89 17.51 -12.21
C THR A 687 -16.50 18.02 -10.90
N PRO A 688 -17.80 18.30 -10.81
CA PRO A 688 -18.44 18.65 -9.54
C PRO A 688 -18.25 17.60 -8.42
N GLN A 689 -18.02 16.33 -8.80
CA GLN A 689 -18.00 15.20 -7.87
C GLN A 689 -16.61 14.62 -7.62
N LEU A 690 -15.64 14.82 -8.50
CA LEU A 690 -14.29 14.24 -8.41
C LEU A 690 -13.22 15.23 -8.84
N VAL A 691 -12.10 15.24 -8.14
CA VAL A 691 -10.84 15.88 -8.52
C VAL A 691 -9.81 14.78 -8.73
N ASN A 692 -9.18 14.76 -9.91
CA ASN A 692 -8.20 13.73 -10.24
C ASN A 692 -6.88 14.34 -10.71
N GLY A 693 -5.77 13.85 -10.17
CA GLY A 693 -4.43 14.22 -10.57
C GLY A 693 -3.75 13.11 -11.37
N CYS A 694 -3.13 13.45 -12.48
CA CYS A 694 -2.36 12.54 -13.33
C CYS A 694 -0.96 13.08 -13.60
N TRP A 695 0.04 12.23 -13.52
CA TRP A 695 1.40 12.52 -13.95
C TRP A 695 1.97 11.35 -14.73
N VAL A 696 2.78 11.65 -15.76
CA VAL A 696 3.58 10.66 -16.51
C VAL A 696 4.93 11.27 -16.82
N GLY A 697 6.01 10.47 -16.68
CA GLY A 697 7.38 10.87 -17.00
C GLY A 697 8.34 9.70 -16.93
N GLY A 698 9.61 9.95 -17.25
CA GLY A 698 10.68 8.97 -17.03
C GLY A 698 11.09 8.90 -15.55
N GLU A 699 11.77 7.81 -15.16
CA GLU A 699 12.35 7.69 -13.81
C GLU A 699 13.34 8.84 -13.53
N ASP A 700 14.27 9.05 -14.45
CA ASP A 700 15.14 10.24 -14.46
C ASP A 700 14.59 11.29 -15.44
N ARG A 701 14.80 12.58 -15.14
CA ARG A 701 14.36 13.68 -16.01
C ARG A 701 14.99 13.69 -17.39
N ASP A 702 16.13 13.04 -17.51
CA ASP A 702 16.90 12.90 -18.76
C ASP A 702 16.31 11.82 -19.69
N ILE A 703 15.21 11.16 -19.27
CA ILE A 703 14.49 10.15 -20.03
C ILE A 703 13.11 10.69 -20.37
N HIS A 704 12.94 11.20 -21.58
CA HIS A 704 11.73 11.86 -22.04
C HIS A 704 11.62 11.85 -23.57
N PHE A 705 10.46 12.22 -24.09
CA PHE A 705 10.27 12.46 -25.52
C PHE A 705 11.04 13.71 -25.96
N ASP A 706 11.73 13.65 -27.09
CA ASP A 706 12.44 14.82 -27.64
C ASP A 706 11.51 15.86 -28.28
N ASN A 707 10.27 15.47 -28.59
CA ASN A 707 9.28 16.36 -29.18
C ASN A 707 8.11 16.66 -28.26
N THR A 708 7.59 17.88 -28.30
CA THR A 708 6.49 18.33 -27.43
C THR A 708 5.15 17.68 -27.81
N ALA A 709 4.93 17.28 -29.05
CA ALA A 709 3.69 16.64 -29.47
C ALA A 709 3.38 15.37 -28.66
N MET A 710 4.43 14.56 -28.39
CA MET A 710 4.32 13.37 -27.56
C MET A 710 4.58 13.64 -26.09
N GLY A 711 5.49 14.58 -25.75
CA GLY A 711 5.94 14.84 -24.38
C GLY A 711 5.11 15.86 -23.60
N GLN A 712 4.03 16.42 -24.20
CA GLN A 712 3.15 17.35 -23.49
C GLN A 712 2.12 16.64 -22.60
N GLY A 713 1.69 17.30 -21.50
CA GLY A 713 0.71 16.74 -20.57
C GLY A 713 -0.61 16.35 -21.21
N ALA A 714 -1.04 17.06 -22.26
CA ALA A 714 -2.23 16.73 -23.04
C ALA A 714 -2.12 15.37 -23.81
N THR A 715 -0.90 14.88 -24.03
CA THR A 715 -0.65 13.55 -24.66
C THR A 715 -0.26 12.51 -23.61
N MET A 716 0.55 12.88 -22.61
CA MET A 716 1.09 11.94 -21.64
C MET A 716 0.09 11.61 -20.52
N ALA A 717 -0.56 12.61 -19.91
CA ALA A 717 -1.33 12.44 -18.67
C ALA A 717 -2.85 12.55 -18.86
N LEU A 718 -3.33 13.52 -19.66
CA LEU A 718 -4.75 13.77 -19.87
C LEU A 718 -5.54 12.52 -20.32
N PRO A 719 -5.01 11.62 -21.19
CA PRO A 719 -5.76 10.45 -21.63
C PRO A 719 -6.05 9.45 -20.51
N ILE A 720 -5.21 9.36 -19.47
CA ILE A 720 -5.46 8.51 -18.30
C ILE A 720 -6.73 8.99 -17.60
N TRP A 721 -6.83 10.29 -17.35
CA TRP A 721 -8.01 10.94 -16.79
C TRP A 721 -9.26 10.65 -17.64
N ALA A 722 -9.13 10.79 -18.95
CA ALA A 722 -10.25 10.58 -19.88
C ALA A 722 -10.78 9.12 -19.83
N TYR A 723 -9.90 8.14 -19.89
CA TYR A 723 -10.29 6.72 -19.82
C TYR A 723 -10.89 6.36 -18.47
N PHE A 724 -10.34 6.89 -17.37
CA PHE A 724 -10.90 6.71 -16.03
C PHE A 724 -12.33 7.25 -15.97
N MET A 725 -12.56 8.49 -16.38
CA MET A 725 -13.90 9.10 -16.32
C MET A 725 -14.91 8.43 -17.26
N GLN A 726 -14.48 7.93 -18.42
CA GLN A 726 -15.35 7.13 -19.29
C GLN A 726 -15.86 5.87 -18.58
N MET A 727 -14.99 5.16 -17.84
CA MET A 727 -15.37 3.96 -17.09
C MET A 727 -16.25 4.32 -15.89
N ILE A 728 -15.93 5.40 -15.16
CA ILE A 728 -16.74 5.90 -14.04
C ILE A 728 -18.17 6.24 -14.49
N TYR A 729 -18.34 6.95 -15.61
CA TYR A 729 -19.66 7.34 -16.11
C TYR A 729 -20.43 6.17 -16.72
N ALA A 730 -19.75 5.13 -17.18
CA ALA A 730 -20.38 3.91 -17.67
C ALA A 730 -20.93 3.05 -16.53
N ASP A 731 -20.32 3.06 -15.36
CA ASP A 731 -20.73 2.29 -14.17
C ASP A 731 -21.80 3.04 -13.36
N LYS A 732 -23.06 2.73 -13.63
CA LYS A 732 -24.21 3.35 -12.93
C LYS A 732 -24.26 3.04 -11.44
N SER A 733 -23.59 1.99 -10.96
CA SER A 733 -23.56 1.61 -9.55
C SER A 733 -22.69 2.56 -8.68
N LEU A 734 -21.84 3.40 -9.31
CA LEU A 734 -20.99 4.38 -8.64
C LEU A 734 -21.68 5.71 -8.34
N HIS A 735 -22.85 5.97 -8.92
CA HIS A 735 -23.62 7.21 -8.74
C HIS A 735 -22.91 8.53 -9.15
N TYR A 736 -21.84 8.46 -9.95
CA TYR A 736 -21.23 9.63 -10.57
C TYR A 736 -21.90 9.91 -11.92
N SER A 737 -22.19 11.18 -12.19
CA SER A 737 -22.97 11.55 -13.37
C SER A 737 -22.28 12.61 -14.21
N PRO A 738 -22.23 12.45 -15.54
CA PRO A 738 -21.77 13.52 -16.42
C PRO A 738 -22.70 14.75 -16.40
N ASN A 739 -23.92 14.61 -15.87
CA ASN A 739 -24.89 15.71 -15.77
C ASN A 739 -24.79 16.50 -14.47
N ALA A 740 -23.90 16.11 -13.55
CA ALA A 740 -23.63 16.87 -12.34
C ALA A 740 -23.14 18.29 -12.70
N LYS A 741 -23.63 19.28 -11.92
CA LYS A 741 -23.36 20.69 -12.13
C LYS A 741 -22.51 21.24 -10.98
N PHE A 742 -21.61 22.18 -11.28
CA PHE A 742 -21.02 23.00 -10.24
C PHE A 742 -22.12 23.88 -9.64
N TYR A 743 -22.09 24.02 -8.32
CA TYR A 743 -22.92 25.00 -7.69
C TYR A 743 -22.34 26.39 -7.95
N ILE A 744 -23.07 27.19 -8.71
CA ILE A 744 -22.78 28.62 -8.98
C ILE A 744 -24.12 29.34 -8.84
N PRO A 745 -24.21 30.46 -8.09
CA PRO A 745 -25.43 31.23 -7.97
C PRO A 745 -25.97 31.69 -9.33
N ALA A 746 -27.30 31.59 -9.51
CA ALA A 746 -27.95 31.85 -10.82
C ALA A 746 -27.67 33.22 -11.43
N HIS A 747 -27.37 34.20 -10.60
CA HIS A 747 -27.07 35.59 -11.05
C HIS A 747 -25.57 35.94 -10.99
N PHE A 748 -24.71 34.95 -10.79
CA PHE A 748 -23.27 35.19 -10.72
C PHE A 748 -22.72 35.53 -12.12
N ASP A 749 -22.15 36.71 -12.26
CA ASP A 749 -21.37 37.11 -13.45
C ASP A 749 -19.89 37.09 -13.12
N PRO A 750 -19.09 36.17 -13.71
CA PRO A 750 -17.67 36.09 -13.44
C PRO A 750 -16.89 37.33 -13.85
N CYS A 751 -17.45 38.17 -14.71
CA CYS A 751 -16.84 39.41 -15.18
C CYS A 751 -17.19 40.64 -14.34
N HIS A 752 -18.17 40.52 -13.44
CA HIS A 752 -18.54 41.62 -12.56
C HIS A 752 -17.66 41.64 -11.31
N SER A 753 -17.12 42.81 -10.95
CA SER A 753 -16.42 43.01 -9.67
C SER A 753 -17.42 43.63 -8.70
N THR A 754 -17.69 42.99 -7.58
CA THR A 754 -18.55 43.52 -6.51
C THR A 754 -17.88 44.69 -5.76
N ASP A 755 -16.56 44.79 -5.83
CA ASP A 755 -15.80 45.91 -5.28
C ASP A 755 -15.33 46.82 -6.43
N SER A 756 -15.93 48.00 -6.53
CA SER A 756 -15.48 49.09 -7.38
C SER A 756 -14.18 49.72 -6.86
N ILE A 757 -13.12 48.91 -6.78
CA ILE A 757 -11.77 49.43 -6.65
C ILE A 757 -11.35 49.83 -8.06
N SER A 758 -11.49 51.11 -8.37
CA SER A 758 -10.98 51.70 -9.61
C SER A 758 -9.48 51.45 -9.72
N VAL A 759 -9.10 50.65 -10.71
CA VAL A 759 -7.69 50.40 -11.09
C VAL A 759 -7.02 51.68 -11.65
N ASN A 760 -7.54 52.84 -11.35
CA ASN A 760 -7.02 54.16 -11.78
C ASN A 760 -5.83 54.68 -10.95
N GLY A 761 -5.18 53.85 -10.13
CA GLY A 761 -4.10 54.26 -9.26
C GLY A 761 -2.73 53.57 -9.47
N ILE A 762 -2.57 52.70 -10.45
CA ILE A 762 -1.25 52.13 -10.72
C ILE A 762 -0.52 52.97 -11.74
N GLN A 763 0.23 53.97 -11.25
CA GLN A 763 1.26 54.66 -12.05
C GLN A 763 2.28 53.62 -12.54
N GLU A 764 2.56 53.65 -13.85
CA GLU A 764 3.67 52.91 -14.44
C GLU A 764 4.96 53.25 -13.72
N VAL A 765 5.45 52.36 -12.87
CA VAL A 765 6.80 52.47 -12.34
C VAL A 765 7.72 51.82 -13.36
N TYR A 766 8.39 52.65 -14.13
CA TYR A 766 9.51 52.25 -14.98
C TYR A 766 10.70 51.90 -14.08
N PHE A 767 11.15 50.65 -14.13
CA PHE A 767 12.47 50.26 -13.70
C PHE A 767 13.25 49.67 -14.88
#